data_0e1c342e0b31d7a56618ab57dbc88443
#
_entry.id   0e1c342e0b31d7a56618ab57dbc88443
#
_cell.length_a   1.000
_cell.length_b   1.000
_cell.length_c   1.000
_cell.angle_alpha   90.00
_cell.angle_beta   90.00
_cell.angle_gamma   90.00
#
_symmetry.space_group_name_H-M   'P 1'
#
loop_
_entity.id
_entity.type
_entity.pdbx_description
1 polymer ?
#
loop_
_entity_poly.entity_id
_entity_poly.type
_entity_poly.pdbx_seq_one_letter_code
_entity_poly.pdbx_strand_id
1 'polypeptide(L)'
;MIFTRTPRNSVLPLALSLALALTACGGDDPAKLMADAKVALAKDDYSAAVIQLKGALQKEPTSSEARFLLGKTLLKLGDSAGAETELQKALDAGYDADAVVPLIAQALTDAGQYKRLEARFAHQKLRSPQAQADLLVAVAASRFGDGQSERAMSALDEALALQPEHAAAKVAKARALASAQRFDDGMALLEQVLAKHPDDADALKLKGDLIAYWKRQPDEALKLYEQAVKARPRFADAQSGVVRILLAQQRFDQAKTELAKLRKLGENRPLTLYLGAQAALMQGKLEEARGFSQKLLKLAPDNGWALELAGMVEMKANALVQAEPYLTRALKSGPEQPLARQMLIQLYLRTGQFEKAAAALPDKLDALQDPDTLGLAGQVYLVQGDQTRAQAMFARAAQLAPNDPEKQTSLALSKLASGKDAEAFGDLRGIAGRDKGVVADMALINALMQRGEFDKAIDATQKLESKKPGDPIPGLIRAQALLGKGDEKGARQVLESVTKSYPKYFPAVGALGNLDAKAGKFQDVQKRIEAFLVQEPKSVDALLSLAQVRQKLGAKPDEMRALFNRAVEAAPEEPLPRLNLIRYQLFVKDNKGALTAAQSALAVLPSNLAIQDALGQAQVAVGEYNQAINTYGKLATMQPGSVVPYMRMAGVHAIANKFDEAAAVLRKALELKPDSLEAQRGLAELALRNNSMADALAMTHNIQKQRPKEPIGFMMEGDVLIFAKKYDEALKAYQLARDRAPNSTGIALKMHGLLIRSGKRADADKFAETWTNAHPKDLAFKGAMGANAISEGNFALAERYFRQVNAAAPDNVVILNNLSWALYKQGNKEALIHVERAVGMAPDNADILDTAAHILAAAGQLPRAQEMARKAMSLQPERHEFKVNLARLQIQAGDKAGAKATLQSVQQAGKAYGGQAEVDAMLRGL
;
A
#
# COMPACT_ATOMS: atom_id res chain seq x y z
N MET A 1 -9.56 -48.15 21.75
CA MET A 1 -8.97 -48.00 23.08
C MET A 1 -8.83 -46.49 23.28
N ILE A 2 -9.84 -45.79 23.71
CA ILE A 2 -10.26 -45.42 25.07
C ILE A 2 -9.05 -45.05 25.94
N PHE A 3 -8.88 -43.73 26.14
CA PHE A 3 -8.70 -43.15 27.47
C PHE A 3 -8.97 -41.63 27.41
N THR A 4 -10.09 -41.26 27.99
CA THR A 4 -10.48 -39.92 28.43
C THR A 4 -9.59 -39.44 29.57
N ARG A 5 -9.14 -38.21 29.60
CA ARG A 5 -8.81 -37.44 30.81
C ARG A 5 -9.10 -35.95 30.62
N THR A 6 -10.14 -35.53 31.33
CA THR A 6 -10.45 -34.14 31.65
C THR A 6 -9.39 -33.49 32.55
N PRO A 7 -9.03 -32.22 32.39
CA PRO A 7 -8.35 -31.46 33.43
C PRO A 7 -9.39 -30.81 34.37
N ARG A 8 -9.26 -31.07 35.63
CA ARG A 8 -9.94 -30.47 36.77
C ARG A 8 -9.53 -29.01 36.91
N ASN A 9 -10.50 -28.10 36.88
CA ASN A 9 -10.37 -26.71 37.28
C ASN A 9 -9.99 -26.60 38.75
N SER A 10 -8.87 -25.90 39.01
CA SER A 10 -8.53 -25.37 40.32
C SER A 10 -9.18 -23.99 40.50
N VAL A 11 -10.39 -23.95 41.02
CA VAL A 11 -11.02 -22.75 41.55
C VAL A 11 -10.95 -22.88 43.06
N LEU A 12 -9.97 -22.22 43.65
CA LEU A 12 -9.90 -21.73 45.03
C LEU A 12 -8.51 -21.03 45.20
N PRO A 13 -8.37 -19.83 45.67
CA PRO A 13 -9.01 -19.29 46.89
C PRO A 13 -9.50 -17.84 46.73
N LEU A 14 -10.77 -17.61 46.53
CA LEU A 14 -11.39 -16.31 46.72
C LEU A 14 -12.50 -16.36 47.80
N ALA A 15 -12.71 -17.53 48.40
CA ALA A 15 -13.73 -17.72 49.40
C ALA A 15 -13.23 -17.43 50.86
N LEU A 16 -11.92 -17.24 51.08
CA LEU A 16 -11.39 -17.02 52.43
C LEU A 16 -11.22 -15.54 52.80
N SER A 17 -11.24 -14.61 51.86
CA SER A 17 -11.23 -13.18 52.15
C SER A 17 -12.63 -12.56 52.35
N LEU A 18 -13.70 -13.29 51.99
CA LEU A 18 -15.07 -12.85 52.20
C LEU A 18 -15.65 -13.31 53.58
N ALA A 19 -15.02 -14.26 54.23
CA ALA A 19 -15.44 -14.73 55.55
C ALA A 19 -14.93 -13.90 56.76
N LEU A 20 -13.90 -13.09 56.55
CA LEU A 20 -13.36 -12.18 57.57
C LEU A 20 -14.00 -10.75 57.56
N ALA A 21 -14.80 -10.45 56.53
CA ALA A 21 -15.56 -9.21 56.47
C ALA A 21 -16.96 -9.31 57.10
N LEU A 22 -17.38 -10.53 57.47
CA LEU A 22 -18.68 -10.78 58.08
C LEU A 22 -18.72 -10.70 59.62
N THR A 23 -17.57 -10.38 60.28
CA THR A 23 -17.53 -10.26 61.75
C THR A 23 -17.31 -8.82 62.22
N ALA A 24 -17.37 -7.81 61.35
CA ALA A 24 -17.28 -6.36 61.69
C ALA A 24 -18.58 -5.60 61.44
N CYS A 25 -19.73 -6.25 61.21
CA CYS A 25 -21.05 -5.61 61.22
C CYS A 25 -21.69 -5.79 62.60
N GLY A 26 -21.19 -5.04 63.56
CA GLY A 26 -21.93 -4.59 64.71
C GLY A 26 -23.10 -3.74 64.21
N GLY A 27 -24.33 -4.08 64.61
CA GLY A 27 -25.61 -3.62 64.09
C GLY A 27 -25.73 -2.09 63.97
N ASP A 28 -25.35 -1.55 62.83
CA ASP A 28 -25.75 -0.18 62.49
C ASP A 28 -27.28 -0.17 62.27
N ASP A 29 -27.94 0.74 62.97
CA ASP A 29 -29.36 0.99 62.86
C ASP A 29 -29.72 1.40 61.41
N PRO A 30 -30.78 0.80 60.81
CA PRO A 30 -31.27 1.18 59.47
C PRO A 30 -31.36 2.69 59.29
N ALA A 31 -31.79 3.43 60.30
CA ALA A 31 -31.89 4.90 60.27
C ALA A 31 -30.51 5.59 60.11
N LYS A 32 -29.47 5.05 60.77
CA LYS A 32 -28.09 5.55 60.59
C LYS A 32 -27.58 5.27 59.18
N LEU A 33 -27.72 4.04 58.63
CA LEU A 33 -27.35 3.69 57.29
C LEU A 33 -28.05 4.56 56.25
N MET A 34 -29.32 4.88 56.46
CA MET A 34 -30.05 5.84 55.60
C MET A 34 -29.50 7.26 55.70
N ALA A 35 -29.14 7.72 56.88
CA ALA A 35 -28.54 9.02 57.07
C ALA A 35 -27.16 9.10 56.38
N ASP A 36 -26.32 8.08 56.54
CA ASP A 36 -25.01 7.99 55.90
C ASP A 36 -25.13 7.93 54.37
N ALA A 37 -26.15 7.19 53.84
CA ALA A 37 -26.46 7.19 52.42
C ALA A 37 -26.84 8.60 51.90
N LYS A 38 -27.68 9.33 52.65
CA LYS A 38 -28.06 10.71 52.28
C LYS A 38 -26.85 11.67 52.29
N VAL A 39 -25.94 11.49 53.22
CA VAL A 39 -24.67 12.24 53.29
C VAL A 39 -23.77 11.91 52.09
N ALA A 40 -23.66 10.61 51.70
CA ALA A 40 -22.90 10.19 50.54
C ALA A 40 -23.51 10.77 49.24
N LEU A 41 -24.83 10.74 49.10
CA LEU A 41 -25.56 11.34 48.00
C LEU A 41 -25.31 12.85 47.86
N ALA A 42 -25.27 13.56 48.97
CA ALA A 42 -24.99 15.01 49.01
C ALA A 42 -23.54 15.33 48.58
N LYS A 43 -22.63 14.35 48.62
CA LYS A 43 -21.24 14.45 48.16
C LYS A 43 -21.01 13.81 46.77
N ASP A 44 -22.08 13.42 46.09
CA ASP A 44 -22.03 12.69 44.81
C ASP A 44 -21.23 11.37 44.88
N ASP A 45 -21.02 10.83 46.10
CA ASP A 45 -20.44 9.50 46.27
C ASP A 45 -21.50 8.41 46.15
N TYR A 46 -21.91 8.19 44.88
CA TYR A 46 -22.97 7.22 44.55
C TYR A 46 -22.59 5.78 44.91
N SER A 47 -21.29 5.42 44.88
CA SER A 47 -20.81 4.10 45.23
C SER A 47 -20.96 3.82 46.71
N ALA A 48 -20.56 4.75 47.55
CA ALA A 48 -20.78 4.64 48.99
C ALA A 48 -22.28 4.64 49.34
N ALA A 49 -23.08 5.51 48.69
CA ALA A 49 -24.53 5.53 48.87
C ALA A 49 -25.21 4.19 48.60
N VAL A 50 -24.83 3.49 47.50
CA VAL A 50 -25.34 2.13 47.15
C VAL A 50 -25.03 1.12 48.24
N ILE A 51 -23.82 1.15 48.83
CA ILE A 51 -23.44 0.23 49.91
C ILE A 51 -24.31 0.45 51.14
N GLN A 52 -24.47 1.72 51.54
CA GLN A 52 -25.29 2.06 52.72
C GLN A 52 -26.78 1.72 52.48
N LEU A 53 -27.33 2.06 51.31
CA LEU A 53 -28.72 1.76 50.99
C LEU A 53 -29.00 0.25 50.91
N LYS A 54 -28.06 -0.55 50.38
CA LYS A 54 -28.16 -2.00 50.37
C LYS A 54 -28.07 -2.57 51.80
N GLY A 55 -27.20 -1.97 52.64
CA GLY A 55 -27.10 -2.33 54.05
C GLY A 55 -28.42 -2.02 54.81
N ALA A 56 -29.03 -0.86 54.61
CA ALA A 56 -30.33 -0.49 55.15
C ALA A 56 -31.42 -1.47 54.71
N LEU A 57 -31.46 -1.83 53.42
CA LEU A 57 -32.45 -2.78 52.85
C LEU A 57 -32.25 -4.25 53.33
N GLN A 58 -31.05 -4.63 53.78
CA GLN A 58 -30.81 -5.91 54.42
C GLN A 58 -31.48 -6.01 55.81
N LYS A 59 -31.57 -4.85 56.48
CA LYS A 59 -32.19 -4.78 57.79
C LYS A 59 -33.69 -4.51 57.70
N GLU A 60 -34.10 -3.66 56.76
CA GLU A 60 -35.49 -3.27 56.51
C GLU A 60 -35.87 -3.47 55.07
N PRO A 61 -36.15 -4.71 54.60
CA PRO A 61 -36.39 -5.02 53.21
C PRO A 61 -37.60 -4.35 52.58
N THR A 62 -38.52 -3.82 53.40
CA THR A 62 -39.76 -3.16 52.94
C THR A 62 -39.65 -1.67 52.89
N SER A 63 -38.50 -1.04 53.23
CA SER A 63 -38.32 0.41 53.20
C SER A 63 -38.45 0.97 51.79
N SER A 64 -39.60 1.59 51.50
CA SER A 64 -39.89 2.16 50.17
C SER A 64 -38.98 3.35 49.87
N GLU A 65 -38.57 4.14 50.88
CA GLU A 65 -37.63 5.25 50.74
C GLU A 65 -36.23 4.75 50.36
N ALA A 66 -35.72 3.72 51.05
CA ALA A 66 -34.41 3.16 50.76
C ALA A 66 -34.36 2.59 49.33
N ARG A 67 -35.43 1.90 48.87
CA ARG A 67 -35.55 1.39 47.48
C ARG A 67 -35.58 2.54 46.46
N PHE A 68 -36.36 3.59 46.74
CA PHE A 68 -36.43 4.76 45.85
C PHE A 68 -35.05 5.40 45.72
N LEU A 69 -34.36 5.67 46.82
CA LEU A 69 -33.04 6.28 46.80
C LEU A 69 -32.01 5.36 46.11
N LEU A 70 -32.07 4.06 46.35
CA LEU A 70 -31.21 3.09 45.69
C LEU A 70 -31.44 3.09 44.17
N GLY A 71 -32.70 3.02 43.71
CA GLY A 71 -33.04 3.04 42.31
C GLY A 71 -32.61 4.34 41.62
N LYS A 72 -32.84 5.50 42.29
CA LYS A 72 -32.39 6.82 41.80
C LYS A 72 -30.85 6.89 41.71
N THR A 73 -30.14 6.30 42.67
CA THR A 73 -28.67 6.24 42.68
C THR A 73 -28.13 5.34 41.57
N LEU A 74 -28.75 4.20 41.33
CA LEU A 74 -28.39 3.26 40.28
C LEU A 74 -28.54 3.90 38.89
N LEU A 75 -29.59 4.71 38.66
CA LEU A 75 -29.72 5.54 37.45
C LEU A 75 -28.51 6.46 37.26
N LYS A 76 -28.07 7.15 38.33
CA LYS A 76 -26.88 8.03 38.26
C LYS A 76 -25.59 7.27 37.92
N LEU A 77 -25.52 6.00 38.34
CA LEU A 77 -24.42 5.11 37.99
C LEU A 77 -24.54 4.46 36.63
N GLY A 78 -25.67 4.57 35.93
CA GLY A 78 -25.94 3.95 34.63
C GLY A 78 -26.41 2.49 34.69
N ASP A 79 -26.77 2.00 35.89
CA ASP A 79 -27.39 0.68 36.05
C ASP A 79 -28.90 0.77 35.92
N SER A 80 -29.37 0.91 34.68
CA SER A 80 -30.79 1.06 34.37
C SER A 80 -31.64 -0.15 34.76
N ALA A 81 -31.08 -1.37 34.67
CA ALA A 81 -31.80 -2.60 35.03
C ALA A 81 -31.96 -2.75 36.54
N GLY A 82 -30.91 -2.47 37.27
CA GLY A 82 -30.96 -2.43 38.76
C GLY A 82 -31.89 -1.32 39.25
N ALA A 83 -31.84 -0.15 38.62
CA ALA A 83 -32.68 1.00 38.91
C ALA A 83 -34.17 0.69 38.71
N GLU A 84 -34.54 0.14 37.54
CA GLU A 84 -35.92 -0.29 37.26
C GLU A 84 -36.43 -1.25 38.37
N THR A 85 -35.63 -2.24 38.73
CA THR A 85 -35.99 -3.24 39.72
C THR A 85 -36.25 -2.63 41.08
N GLU A 86 -35.38 -1.76 41.58
CA GLU A 86 -35.55 -1.18 42.90
C GLU A 86 -36.60 -0.05 42.94
N LEU A 87 -36.75 0.73 41.88
CA LEU A 87 -37.83 1.70 41.72
C LEU A 87 -39.21 1.00 41.65
N GLN A 88 -39.27 -0.15 40.94
CA GLN A 88 -40.52 -0.93 40.92
C GLN A 88 -40.92 -1.41 42.31
N LYS A 89 -39.98 -1.96 43.08
CA LYS A 89 -40.21 -2.37 44.45
C LYS A 89 -40.58 -1.20 45.37
N ALA A 90 -40.02 0.01 45.08
CA ALA A 90 -40.40 1.20 45.83
C ALA A 90 -41.87 1.57 45.56
N LEU A 91 -42.31 1.51 44.27
CA LEU A 91 -43.70 1.74 43.87
C LEU A 91 -44.65 0.71 44.50
N ASP A 92 -44.29 -0.59 44.45
CA ASP A 92 -45.07 -1.70 45.03
C ASP A 92 -45.16 -1.60 46.55
N ALA A 93 -44.14 -1.03 47.20
CA ALA A 93 -44.13 -0.71 48.62
C ALA A 93 -44.85 0.63 48.97
N GLY A 94 -45.56 1.23 48.04
CA GLY A 94 -46.39 2.40 48.26
C GLY A 94 -45.69 3.74 48.25
N TYR A 95 -44.44 3.82 47.72
CA TYR A 95 -43.78 5.12 47.54
C TYR A 95 -44.54 5.93 46.47
N ASP A 96 -44.46 7.27 46.59
CA ASP A 96 -45.22 8.19 45.73
C ASP A 96 -44.97 7.94 44.22
N ALA A 97 -46.03 7.63 43.50
CA ALA A 97 -45.99 7.34 42.08
C ALA A 97 -45.48 8.52 41.24
N ASP A 98 -45.78 9.74 41.66
CA ASP A 98 -45.29 10.96 40.97
C ASP A 98 -43.78 11.08 41.04
N ALA A 99 -43.15 10.53 42.07
CA ALA A 99 -41.70 10.54 42.22
C ALA A 99 -41.02 9.34 41.52
N VAL A 100 -41.70 8.18 41.47
CA VAL A 100 -41.12 6.90 41.02
C VAL A 100 -41.32 6.65 39.52
N VAL A 101 -42.56 6.88 39.01
CA VAL A 101 -42.90 6.48 37.62
C VAL A 101 -42.04 7.16 36.56
N PRO A 102 -41.74 8.45 36.65
CA PRO A 102 -40.88 9.10 35.68
C PRO A 102 -39.45 8.49 35.64
N LEU A 103 -38.92 8.08 36.83
CA LEU A 103 -37.60 7.46 36.91
C LEU A 103 -37.58 6.03 36.37
N ILE A 104 -38.69 5.24 36.53
CA ILE A 104 -38.79 3.96 35.89
C ILE A 104 -38.88 4.14 34.36
N ALA A 105 -39.62 5.12 33.90
CA ALA A 105 -39.72 5.43 32.46
C ALA A 105 -38.37 5.86 31.90
N GLN A 106 -37.58 6.65 32.65
CA GLN A 106 -36.22 6.98 32.31
C GLN A 106 -35.33 5.73 32.25
N ALA A 107 -35.38 4.84 33.27
CA ALA A 107 -34.62 3.58 33.27
C ALA A 107 -34.88 2.71 32.05
N LEU A 108 -36.15 2.57 31.65
CA LEU A 108 -36.56 1.84 30.46
C LEU A 108 -36.06 2.50 29.15
N THR A 109 -36.08 3.84 29.10
CA THR A 109 -35.52 4.61 27.98
C THR A 109 -34.03 4.39 27.83
N ASP A 110 -33.29 4.49 28.94
CA ASP A 110 -31.83 4.31 28.98
C ASP A 110 -31.43 2.88 28.64
N ALA A 111 -32.29 1.89 28.96
CA ALA A 111 -32.12 0.49 28.59
C ALA A 111 -32.58 0.14 27.18
N GLY A 112 -33.10 1.11 26.39
CA GLY A 112 -33.65 0.90 25.05
C GLY A 112 -34.90 0.02 24.99
N GLN A 113 -35.62 -0.12 26.14
CA GLN A 113 -36.80 -0.98 26.26
C GLN A 113 -38.09 -0.23 25.89
N TYR A 114 -38.10 0.37 24.71
CA TYR A 114 -39.14 1.28 24.23
C TYR A 114 -40.55 0.66 24.22
N LYS A 115 -40.69 -0.57 23.73
CA LYS A 115 -41.98 -1.28 23.71
C LYS A 115 -42.57 -1.51 25.12
N ARG A 116 -41.69 -1.82 26.09
CA ARG A 116 -42.14 -2.00 27.49
C ARG A 116 -42.58 -0.67 28.12
N LEU A 117 -41.85 0.40 27.82
CA LEU A 117 -42.22 1.75 28.29
C LEU A 117 -43.58 2.15 27.71
N GLU A 118 -43.78 2.05 26.41
CA GLU A 118 -45.03 2.42 25.74
C GLU A 118 -46.19 1.59 26.28
N ALA A 119 -46.08 0.26 26.34
CA ALA A 119 -47.12 -0.62 26.83
C ALA A 119 -47.54 -0.32 28.28
N ARG A 120 -46.60 0.14 29.09
CA ARG A 120 -46.82 0.29 30.53
C ARG A 120 -47.26 1.71 30.90
N PHE A 121 -46.72 2.74 30.26
CA PHE A 121 -46.84 4.12 30.71
C PHE A 121 -47.44 5.10 29.72
N ALA A 122 -47.71 4.72 28.46
CA ALA A 122 -48.23 5.62 27.43
C ALA A 122 -49.56 6.30 27.84
N HIS A 123 -50.37 5.68 28.67
CA HIS A 123 -51.66 6.16 29.13
C HIS A 123 -51.70 6.45 30.63
N GLN A 124 -50.55 6.36 31.31
CA GLN A 124 -50.45 6.62 32.74
C GLN A 124 -50.66 8.13 33.01
N LYS A 125 -51.53 8.45 33.98
CA LYS A 125 -51.72 9.80 34.47
C LYS A 125 -51.17 9.94 35.85
N LEU A 126 -50.39 10.98 36.09
CA LEU A 126 -49.80 11.37 37.35
C LEU A 126 -50.50 12.63 37.87
N ARG A 127 -50.47 12.83 39.17
CA ARG A 127 -51.14 13.96 39.83
C ARG A 127 -50.41 15.27 39.64
N SER A 128 -49.08 15.23 39.74
CA SER A 128 -48.23 16.38 39.57
C SER A 128 -48.02 16.73 38.09
N PRO A 129 -48.30 17.96 37.66
CA PRO A 129 -48.03 18.42 36.28
C PRO A 129 -46.54 18.24 35.89
N GLN A 130 -45.64 18.40 36.82
CA GLN A 130 -44.20 18.21 36.64
C GLN A 130 -43.88 16.72 36.36
N ALA A 131 -44.39 15.84 37.23
CA ALA A 131 -44.17 14.40 37.06
C ALA A 131 -44.81 13.86 35.74
N GLN A 132 -45.97 14.39 35.39
CA GLN A 132 -46.61 14.05 34.14
C GLN A 132 -45.77 14.53 32.93
N ALA A 133 -45.23 15.72 32.98
CA ALA A 133 -44.35 16.24 31.93
C ALA A 133 -43.05 15.42 31.83
N ASP A 134 -42.43 15.04 32.92
CA ASP A 134 -41.26 14.14 32.93
C ASP A 134 -41.57 12.78 32.28
N LEU A 135 -42.73 12.18 32.63
CA LEU A 135 -43.18 10.92 32.02
C LEU A 135 -43.40 11.08 30.53
N LEU A 136 -44.03 12.14 30.08
CA LEU A 136 -44.30 12.41 28.65
C LEU A 136 -43.01 12.59 27.86
N VAL A 137 -41.95 13.16 28.46
CA VAL A 137 -40.63 13.23 27.83
C VAL A 137 -40.04 11.83 27.58
N ALA A 138 -40.15 10.90 28.55
CA ALA A 138 -39.69 9.53 28.39
C ALA A 138 -40.53 8.76 27.34
N VAL A 139 -41.88 8.97 27.34
CA VAL A 139 -42.78 8.40 26.33
C VAL A 139 -42.43 8.93 24.91
N ALA A 140 -42.13 10.23 24.81
CA ALA A 140 -41.72 10.81 23.53
C ALA A 140 -40.39 10.19 23.05
N ALA A 141 -39.40 9.99 23.94
CA ALA A 141 -38.15 9.34 23.59
C ALA A 141 -38.34 7.90 23.10
N SER A 142 -39.25 7.16 23.74
CA SER A 142 -39.68 5.82 23.31
C SER A 142 -40.26 5.82 21.87
N ARG A 143 -41.16 6.74 21.61
CA ARG A 143 -41.84 6.86 20.30
C ARG A 143 -40.87 7.29 19.21
N PHE A 144 -39.87 8.13 19.50
CA PHE A 144 -38.79 8.43 18.58
C PHE A 144 -37.94 7.19 18.29
N GLY A 145 -37.61 6.39 19.31
CA GLY A 145 -36.88 5.14 19.14
C GLY A 145 -37.60 4.11 18.26
N ASP A 146 -38.95 4.12 18.26
CA ASP A 146 -39.81 3.28 17.40
C ASP A 146 -40.13 3.93 16.03
N GLY A 147 -39.58 5.10 15.72
CA GLY A 147 -39.81 5.82 14.44
C GLY A 147 -41.17 6.56 14.35
N GLN A 148 -41.90 6.68 15.48
CA GLN A 148 -43.23 7.33 15.55
C GLN A 148 -43.09 8.85 15.84
N SER A 149 -42.39 9.58 14.95
CA SER A 149 -41.99 10.97 15.20
C SER A 149 -43.12 11.94 15.49
N GLU A 150 -44.25 11.81 14.80
CA GLU A 150 -45.42 12.67 15.02
C GLU A 150 -46.06 12.47 16.41
N ARG A 151 -46.21 11.21 16.84
CA ARG A 151 -46.71 10.88 18.17
C ARG A 151 -45.77 11.31 19.27
N ALA A 152 -44.47 11.23 19.03
CA ALA A 152 -43.47 11.71 19.95
C ALA A 152 -43.55 13.23 20.12
N MET A 153 -43.68 13.96 19.00
CA MET A 153 -43.85 15.42 19.02
C MET A 153 -45.11 15.85 19.77
N SER A 154 -46.24 15.16 19.53
CA SER A 154 -47.48 15.40 20.26
C SER A 154 -47.34 15.22 21.77
N ALA A 155 -46.57 14.20 22.23
CA ALA A 155 -46.32 13.99 23.65
C ALA A 155 -45.47 15.12 24.25
N LEU A 156 -44.52 15.66 23.50
CA LEU A 156 -43.72 16.82 23.93
C LEU A 156 -44.53 18.09 23.97
N ASP A 157 -45.46 18.29 23.05
CA ASP A 157 -46.39 19.41 23.05
C ASP A 157 -47.34 19.37 24.28
N GLU A 158 -47.84 18.15 24.61
CA GLU A 158 -48.66 17.94 25.81
C GLU A 158 -47.81 18.22 27.10
N ALA A 159 -46.56 17.77 27.17
CA ALA A 159 -45.69 18.05 28.27
C ALA A 159 -45.48 19.56 28.46
N LEU A 160 -45.29 20.31 27.37
CA LEU A 160 -45.10 21.76 27.41
C LEU A 160 -46.39 22.54 27.66
N ALA A 161 -47.59 21.99 27.31
CA ALA A 161 -48.87 22.54 27.66
C ALA A 161 -49.13 22.45 29.21
N LEU A 162 -48.68 21.35 29.82
CA LEU A 162 -48.76 21.17 31.28
C LEU A 162 -47.75 22.02 32.00
N GLN A 163 -46.54 22.12 31.49
CA GLN A 163 -45.39 22.81 32.06
C GLN A 163 -44.65 23.59 30.98
N PRO A 164 -45.03 24.83 30.65
CA PRO A 164 -44.41 25.61 29.56
C PRO A 164 -42.91 25.84 29.70
N GLU A 165 -42.41 25.83 30.93
CA GLU A 165 -40.98 26.06 31.24
C GLU A 165 -40.18 24.79 31.49
N HIS A 166 -40.76 23.61 31.20
CA HIS A 166 -40.10 22.33 31.43
C HIS A 166 -38.84 22.15 30.58
N ALA A 167 -37.67 22.27 31.15
CA ALA A 167 -36.38 22.30 30.45
C ALA A 167 -36.13 21.01 29.63
N ALA A 168 -36.35 19.85 30.26
CA ALA A 168 -36.12 18.57 29.56
C ALA A 168 -37.06 18.39 28.35
N ALA A 169 -38.33 18.83 28.43
CA ALA A 169 -39.28 18.79 27.30
C ALA A 169 -38.85 19.74 26.16
N LYS A 170 -38.40 20.96 26.49
CA LYS A 170 -37.86 21.90 25.50
C LYS A 170 -36.62 21.33 24.81
N VAL A 171 -35.65 20.73 25.57
CA VAL A 171 -34.45 20.09 24.99
C VAL A 171 -34.82 18.91 24.12
N ALA A 172 -35.75 18.03 24.57
CA ALA A 172 -36.19 16.89 23.75
C ALA A 172 -36.89 17.35 22.45
N LYS A 173 -37.75 18.41 22.53
CA LYS A 173 -38.41 19.03 21.37
C LYS A 173 -37.39 19.68 20.42
N ALA A 174 -36.39 20.37 20.95
CA ALA A 174 -35.31 20.95 20.15
C ALA A 174 -34.55 19.87 19.38
N ARG A 175 -34.28 18.72 20.02
CA ARG A 175 -33.61 17.56 19.36
C ARG A 175 -34.51 16.98 18.22
N ALA A 176 -35.79 16.86 18.46
CA ALA A 176 -36.74 16.39 17.45
C ALA A 176 -36.84 17.35 16.26
N LEU A 177 -36.90 18.66 16.51
CA LEU A 177 -36.89 19.69 15.47
C LEU A 177 -35.60 19.66 14.67
N ALA A 178 -34.46 19.50 15.32
CA ALA A 178 -33.15 19.35 14.66
C ALA A 178 -33.11 18.11 13.74
N SER A 179 -33.68 16.99 14.17
CA SER A 179 -33.80 15.79 13.35
C SER A 179 -34.69 15.99 12.13
N ALA A 180 -35.69 16.86 12.24
CA ALA A 180 -36.55 17.31 11.14
C ALA A 180 -35.96 18.48 10.33
N GLN A 181 -34.67 18.79 10.51
CA GLN A 181 -33.94 19.91 9.86
C GLN A 181 -34.48 21.31 10.18
N ARG A 182 -35.33 21.45 11.19
CA ARG A 182 -35.85 22.73 11.69
C ARG A 182 -34.89 23.30 12.77
N PHE A 183 -33.70 23.67 12.33
CA PHE A 183 -32.57 24.00 13.24
C PHE A 183 -32.81 25.29 14.00
N ASP A 184 -33.41 26.34 13.36
CA ASP A 184 -33.70 27.62 14.00
C ASP A 184 -34.71 27.47 15.13
N ASP A 185 -35.77 26.70 14.91
CA ASP A 185 -36.78 26.44 15.93
C ASP A 185 -36.23 25.68 17.12
N GLY A 186 -35.36 24.67 16.83
CA GLY A 186 -34.64 23.95 17.85
C GLY A 186 -33.71 24.84 18.66
N MET A 187 -32.97 25.71 18.00
CA MET A 187 -32.03 26.66 18.64
C MET A 187 -32.77 27.62 19.56
N ALA A 188 -33.92 28.18 19.13
CA ALA A 188 -34.72 29.09 19.95
C ALA A 188 -35.21 28.44 21.24
N LEU A 189 -35.58 27.17 21.25
CA LEU A 189 -35.96 26.44 22.46
C LEU A 189 -34.77 26.25 23.40
N LEU A 190 -33.60 25.97 22.88
CA LEU A 190 -32.35 25.81 23.71
C LEU A 190 -31.96 27.14 24.33
N GLU A 191 -32.09 28.24 23.63
CA GLU A 191 -31.84 29.59 24.14
C GLU A 191 -32.78 29.96 25.28
N GLN A 192 -34.06 29.58 25.16
CA GLN A 192 -35.01 29.75 26.26
C GLN A 192 -34.63 28.98 27.52
N VAL A 193 -34.17 27.74 27.36
CA VAL A 193 -33.68 26.91 28.48
C VAL A 193 -32.44 27.56 29.10
N LEU A 194 -31.44 27.90 28.29
CA LEU A 194 -30.17 28.44 28.75
C LEU A 194 -30.29 29.86 29.35
N ALA A 195 -31.31 30.63 28.96
CA ALA A 195 -31.60 31.92 29.59
C ALA A 195 -32.02 31.77 31.06
N LYS A 196 -32.69 30.66 31.43
CA LYS A 196 -33.15 30.38 32.79
C LYS A 196 -32.18 29.48 33.56
N HIS A 197 -31.57 28.53 32.84
CA HIS A 197 -30.64 27.52 33.36
C HIS A 197 -29.36 27.55 32.54
N PRO A 198 -28.44 28.50 32.75
CA PRO A 198 -27.24 28.69 31.96
C PRO A 198 -26.27 27.50 31.99
N ASP A 199 -26.40 26.65 32.99
CA ASP A 199 -25.61 25.45 33.25
C ASP A 199 -26.34 24.14 32.92
N ASP A 200 -27.48 24.19 32.21
CA ASP A 200 -28.15 22.96 31.75
C ASP A 200 -27.26 22.22 30.79
N ALA A 201 -26.67 21.09 31.24
CA ALA A 201 -25.67 20.35 30.49
C ALA A 201 -26.24 19.74 29.20
N ASP A 202 -27.50 19.30 29.19
CA ASP A 202 -28.14 18.70 28.02
C ASP A 202 -28.46 19.76 26.95
N ALA A 203 -28.91 20.94 27.37
CA ALA A 203 -29.14 22.07 26.47
C ALA A 203 -27.82 22.58 25.87
N LEU A 204 -26.78 22.74 26.70
CA LEU A 204 -25.44 23.15 26.25
C LEU A 204 -24.86 22.17 25.22
N LYS A 205 -24.96 20.86 25.54
CA LYS A 205 -24.47 19.81 24.62
C LYS A 205 -25.21 19.80 23.30
N LEU A 206 -26.53 19.88 23.33
CA LEU A 206 -27.33 19.87 22.09
C LEU A 206 -27.11 21.16 21.29
N LYS A 207 -27.00 22.34 21.94
CA LYS A 207 -26.63 23.59 21.27
C LYS A 207 -25.26 23.46 20.61
N GLY A 208 -24.28 22.85 21.29
CA GLY A 208 -22.97 22.54 20.74
C GLY A 208 -23.04 21.64 19.49
N ASP A 209 -23.89 20.60 19.51
CA ASP A 209 -24.12 19.74 18.33
C ASP A 209 -24.68 20.54 17.14
N LEU A 210 -25.68 21.39 17.36
CA LEU A 210 -26.28 22.19 16.29
C LEU A 210 -25.31 23.22 15.71
N ILE A 211 -24.52 23.87 16.56
CA ILE A 211 -23.50 24.82 16.12
C ILE A 211 -22.39 24.11 15.32
N ALA A 212 -21.92 22.93 15.79
CA ALA A 212 -20.92 22.15 15.08
C ALA A 212 -21.41 21.67 13.71
N TYR A 213 -22.64 21.11 13.64
CA TYR A 213 -23.19 20.46 12.45
C TYR A 213 -23.74 21.48 11.45
N TRP A 214 -24.65 22.35 11.90
CA TRP A 214 -25.39 23.24 11.02
C TRP A 214 -24.64 24.55 10.72
N LYS A 215 -24.16 25.25 11.77
CA LYS A 215 -23.43 26.52 11.58
C LYS A 215 -21.96 26.31 11.20
N ARG A 216 -21.43 25.09 11.34
CA ARG A 216 -20.02 24.73 11.09
C ARG A 216 -19.02 25.63 11.84
N GLN A 217 -19.34 25.96 13.09
CA GLN A 217 -18.54 26.79 13.98
C GLN A 217 -17.91 25.94 15.10
N PRO A 218 -16.81 25.23 14.83
CA PRO A 218 -16.24 24.26 15.77
C PRO A 218 -15.72 24.88 17.06
N ASP A 219 -15.18 26.13 17.02
CA ASP A 219 -14.65 26.78 18.23
C ASP A 219 -15.76 27.17 19.21
N GLU A 220 -16.91 27.60 18.71
CA GLU A 220 -18.06 27.91 19.55
C GLU A 220 -18.69 26.61 20.12
N ALA A 221 -18.79 25.58 19.29
CA ALA A 221 -19.25 24.27 19.75
C ALA A 221 -18.36 23.68 20.83
N LEU A 222 -17.03 23.81 20.70
CA LEU A 222 -16.07 23.36 21.72
C LEU A 222 -16.34 24.01 23.08
N LYS A 223 -16.51 25.34 23.13
CA LYS A 223 -16.82 26.08 24.36
C LYS A 223 -18.10 25.55 25.01
N LEU A 224 -19.14 25.28 24.24
CA LEU A 224 -20.42 24.78 24.77
C LEU A 224 -20.28 23.35 25.32
N TYR A 225 -19.51 22.47 24.64
CA TYR A 225 -19.21 21.14 25.20
C TYR A 225 -18.39 21.21 26.49
N GLU A 226 -17.39 22.10 26.56
CA GLU A 226 -16.59 22.32 27.77
C GLU A 226 -17.47 22.83 28.92
N GLN A 227 -18.41 23.73 28.64
CA GLN A 227 -19.40 24.21 29.62
C GLN A 227 -20.31 23.08 30.11
N ALA A 228 -20.79 22.23 29.19
CA ALA A 228 -21.58 21.03 29.50
C ALA A 228 -20.83 20.04 30.39
N VAL A 229 -19.53 19.83 30.12
CA VAL A 229 -18.65 18.97 30.94
C VAL A 229 -18.39 19.60 32.31
N LYS A 230 -18.22 20.92 32.38
CA LYS A 230 -18.07 21.64 33.63
C LYS A 230 -19.33 21.53 34.49
N ALA A 231 -20.52 21.69 33.88
CA ALA A 231 -21.81 21.57 34.56
C ALA A 231 -22.09 20.11 35.02
N ARG A 232 -21.68 19.12 34.25
CA ARG A 232 -21.82 17.70 34.58
C ARG A 232 -20.53 16.94 34.29
N PRO A 233 -19.58 16.80 35.23
CA PRO A 233 -18.25 16.22 34.97
C PRO A 233 -18.22 14.78 34.48
N ARG A 234 -19.30 14.02 34.70
CA ARG A 234 -19.45 12.62 34.21
C ARG A 234 -20.28 12.53 32.94
N PHE A 235 -20.45 13.61 32.19
CA PHE A 235 -21.22 13.63 30.94
C PHE A 235 -20.36 13.17 29.76
N ALA A 236 -20.30 11.86 29.55
CA ALA A 236 -19.47 11.25 28.53
C ALA A 236 -19.79 11.73 27.11
N ASP A 237 -21.06 12.04 26.82
CA ASP A 237 -21.46 12.48 25.47
C ASP A 237 -20.96 13.90 25.15
N ALA A 238 -20.97 14.82 26.14
CA ALA A 238 -20.35 16.13 25.99
C ALA A 238 -18.82 16.02 25.92
N GLN A 239 -18.19 15.16 26.76
CA GLN A 239 -16.76 14.88 26.71
C GLN A 239 -16.34 14.31 25.35
N SER A 240 -17.18 13.45 24.72
CA SER A 240 -16.93 12.93 23.38
C SER A 240 -17.02 14.02 22.31
N GLY A 241 -17.93 15.01 22.49
CA GLY A 241 -18.00 16.21 21.65
C GLY A 241 -16.72 17.04 21.67
N VAL A 242 -16.13 17.24 22.86
CA VAL A 242 -14.82 17.90 23.01
C VAL A 242 -13.74 17.16 22.22
N VAL A 243 -13.61 15.84 22.43
CA VAL A 243 -12.61 15.01 21.73
C VAL A 243 -12.79 15.09 20.22
N ARG A 244 -14.03 14.96 19.72
CA ARG A 244 -14.33 15.00 18.29
C ARG A 244 -13.93 16.32 17.63
N ILE A 245 -14.22 17.46 18.26
CA ILE A 245 -13.83 18.78 17.72
C ILE A 245 -12.31 18.94 17.72
N LEU A 246 -11.63 18.56 18.80
CA LEU A 246 -10.18 18.63 18.89
C LEU A 246 -9.47 17.75 17.84
N LEU A 247 -10.00 16.57 17.55
CA LEU A 247 -9.50 15.70 16.47
C LEU A 247 -9.73 16.37 15.10
N ALA A 248 -10.92 16.92 14.84
CA ALA A 248 -11.21 17.61 13.59
C ALA A 248 -10.31 18.83 13.35
N GLN A 249 -9.89 19.52 14.43
CA GLN A 249 -8.95 20.64 14.39
C GLN A 249 -7.48 20.20 14.40
N GLN A 250 -7.18 18.90 14.38
CA GLN A 250 -5.83 18.33 14.47
C GLN A 250 -5.05 18.74 15.75
N ARG A 251 -5.75 19.09 16.80
CA ARG A 251 -5.18 19.43 18.12
C ARG A 251 -4.92 18.15 18.93
N PHE A 252 -3.99 17.31 18.45
CA PHE A 252 -3.81 15.92 18.89
C PHE A 252 -3.44 15.77 20.36
N ASP A 253 -2.58 16.63 20.92
CA ASP A 253 -2.17 16.53 22.32
C ASP A 253 -3.34 16.81 23.27
N GLN A 254 -4.16 17.80 22.93
CA GLN A 254 -5.36 18.12 23.69
C GLN A 254 -6.41 17.01 23.54
N ALA A 255 -6.63 16.53 22.31
CA ALA A 255 -7.54 15.41 22.06
C ALA A 255 -7.14 14.17 22.87
N LYS A 256 -5.85 13.84 22.94
CA LYS A 256 -5.31 12.73 23.76
C LYS A 256 -5.63 12.90 25.24
N THR A 257 -5.44 14.11 25.77
CA THR A 257 -5.74 14.43 27.16
C THR A 257 -7.23 14.26 27.48
N GLU A 258 -8.10 14.79 26.62
CA GLU A 258 -9.55 14.72 26.79
C GLU A 258 -10.11 13.29 26.55
N LEU A 259 -9.51 12.53 25.61
CA LEU A 259 -9.80 11.11 25.40
C LEU A 259 -9.44 10.27 26.63
N ALA A 260 -8.35 10.59 27.33
CA ALA A 260 -7.99 9.91 28.59
C ALA A 260 -9.05 10.15 29.67
N LYS A 261 -9.65 11.36 29.77
CA LYS A 261 -10.78 11.63 30.65
C LYS A 261 -12.03 10.84 30.24
N LEU A 262 -12.34 10.79 28.92
CA LEU A 262 -13.46 10.01 28.39
C LEU A 262 -13.31 8.51 28.68
N ARG A 263 -12.10 7.96 28.57
CA ARG A 263 -11.82 6.55 28.92
C ARG A 263 -12.07 6.24 30.39
N LYS A 264 -11.78 7.16 31.30
CA LYS A 264 -12.10 7.02 32.73
C LYS A 264 -13.61 6.98 32.98
N LEU A 265 -14.42 7.62 32.13
CA LEU A 265 -15.88 7.58 32.22
C LEU A 265 -16.46 6.27 31.67
N GLY A 266 -15.71 5.57 30.83
CA GLY A 266 -16.10 4.28 30.29
C GLY A 266 -15.18 3.84 29.14
N GLU A 267 -14.21 2.99 29.46
CA GLU A 267 -13.19 2.53 28.48
C GLU A 267 -13.80 1.73 27.33
N ASN A 268 -14.80 0.90 27.61
CA ASN A 268 -15.44 0.03 26.63
C ASN A 268 -16.75 0.60 26.07
N ARG A 269 -17.02 1.89 26.23
CA ARG A 269 -18.17 2.51 25.55
C ARG A 269 -17.90 2.57 24.04
N PRO A 270 -18.88 2.21 23.19
CA PRO A 270 -18.69 2.20 21.72
C PRO A 270 -18.09 3.50 21.18
N LEU A 271 -18.60 4.66 21.64
CA LEU A 271 -18.13 5.96 21.18
C LEU A 271 -16.68 6.27 21.65
N THR A 272 -16.29 5.80 22.85
CA THR A 272 -14.91 5.94 23.35
C THR A 272 -13.93 5.13 22.49
N LEU A 273 -14.31 3.91 22.13
CA LEU A 273 -13.51 3.05 21.25
C LEU A 273 -13.41 3.62 19.84
N TYR A 274 -14.52 4.14 19.32
CA TYR A 274 -14.56 4.78 18.00
C TYR A 274 -13.61 5.99 17.92
N LEU A 275 -13.71 6.91 18.89
CA LEU A 275 -12.83 8.09 18.96
C LEU A 275 -11.37 7.72 19.24
N GLY A 276 -11.12 6.67 20.01
CA GLY A 276 -9.79 6.11 20.22
C GLY A 276 -9.16 5.60 18.91
N ALA A 277 -9.93 4.88 18.10
CA ALA A 277 -9.48 4.41 16.79
C ALA A 277 -9.22 5.57 15.82
N GLN A 278 -10.12 6.57 15.77
CA GLN A 278 -9.91 7.77 14.95
C GLN A 278 -8.65 8.53 15.35
N ALA A 279 -8.45 8.76 16.65
CA ALA A 279 -7.26 9.44 17.16
C ALA A 279 -5.97 8.72 16.81
N ALA A 280 -5.97 7.39 16.92
CA ALA A 280 -4.83 6.55 16.55
C ALA A 280 -4.57 6.58 15.03
N LEU A 281 -5.63 6.50 14.21
CA LEU A 281 -5.52 6.60 12.74
C LEU A 281 -4.91 7.93 12.29
N MET A 282 -5.38 9.04 12.86
CA MET A 282 -4.89 10.38 12.50
C MET A 282 -3.43 10.61 12.91
N GLN A 283 -2.93 9.84 13.90
CA GLN A 283 -1.53 9.84 14.32
C GLN A 283 -0.68 8.76 13.61
N GLY A 284 -1.25 8.01 12.68
CA GLY A 284 -0.56 6.91 11.98
C GLY A 284 -0.30 5.66 12.83
N LYS A 285 -0.89 5.56 14.03
CA LYS A 285 -0.73 4.42 14.95
C LYS A 285 -1.68 3.28 14.59
N LEU A 286 -1.38 2.60 13.50
CA LEU A 286 -2.30 1.64 12.88
C LEU A 286 -2.64 0.44 13.78
N GLU A 287 -1.69 -0.10 14.54
CA GLU A 287 -1.93 -1.23 15.43
C GLU A 287 -2.83 -0.84 16.63
N GLU A 288 -2.65 0.37 17.16
CA GLU A 288 -3.52 0.91 18.21
C GLU A 288 -4.95 1.12 17.67
N ALA A 289 -5.08 1.69 16.48
CA ALA A 289 -6.37 1.87 15.79
C ALA A 289 -7.07 0.52 15.55
N ARG A 290 -6.34 -0.49 15.11
CA ARG A 290 -6.84 -1.87 14.92
C ARG A 290 -7.34 -2.46 16.23
N GLY A 291 -6.58 -2.29 17.32
CA GLY A 291 -7.00 -2.76 18.65
C GLY A 291 -8.33 -2.16 19.11
N PHE A 292 -8.53 -0.85 18.92
CA PHE A 292 -9.79 -0.16 19.25
C PHE A 292 -10.95 -0.63 18.36
N SER A 293 -10.74 -0.73 17.04
CA SER A 293 -11.79 -1.15 16.08
C SER A 293 -12.24 -2.59 16.33
N GLN A 294 -11.31 -3.51 16.66
CA GLN A 294 -11.65 -4.90 17.03
C GLN A 294 -12.45 -4.99 18.33
N LYS A 295 -12.12 -4.19 19.35
CA LYS A 295 -12.91 -4.11 20.59
C LYS A 295 -14.33 -3.60 20.30
N LEU A 296 -14.43 -2.58 19.43
CA LEU A 296 -15.73 -2.02 19.02
C LEU A 296 -16.57 -3.07 18.27
N LEU A 297 -15.97 -3.81 17.33
CA LEU A 297 -16.64 -4.90 16.59
C LEU A 297 -17.09 -6.05 17.49
N LYS A 298 -16.39 -6.34 18.60
CA LYS A 298 -16.85 -7.33 19.59
C LYS A 298 -18.13 -6.89 20.30
N LEU A 299 -18.32 -5.58 20.51
CA LEU A 299 -19.50 -5.02 21.15
C LEU A 299 -20.68 -4.85 20.17
N ALA A 300 -20.37 -4.52 18.92
CA ALA A 300 -21.34 -4.21 17.90
C ALA A 300 -20.93 -4.82 16.54
N PRO A 301 -20.99 -6.15 16.36
CA PRO A 301 -20.41 -6.85 15.21
C PRO A 301 -21.02 -6.51 13.86
N ASP A 302 -22.30 -6.11 13.84
CA ASP A 302 -23.05 -5.78 12.62
C ASP A 302 -23.38 -4.29 12.53
N ASN A 303 -22.79 -3.47 13.38
CA ASN A 303 -22.97 -2.02 13.31
C ASN A 303 -22.19 -1.44 12.13
N GLY A 304 -22.88 -0.74 11.21
CA GLY A 304 -22.30 -0.21 9.98
C GLY A 304 -21.12 0.72 10.22
N TRP A 305 -21.18 1.59 11.23
CA TRP A 305 -20.08 2.52 11.54
C TRP A 305 -18.87 1.81 12.13
N ALA A 306 -19.08 0.76 12.94
CA ALA A 306 -17.98 -0.05 13.46
C ALA A 306 -17.27 -0.81 12.35
N LEU A 307 -18.03 -1.35 11.39
CA LEU A 307 -17.53 -2.03 10.21
C LEU A 307 -16.80 -1.06 9.26
N GLU A 308 -17.37 0.12 9.02
CA GLU A 308 -16.74 1.17 8.21
C GLU A 308 -15.41 1.62 8.82
N LEU A 309 -15.37 1.86 10.13
CA LEU A 309 -14.13 2.20 10.83
C LEU A 309 -13.07 1.09 10.72
N ALA A 310 -13.46 -0.17 10.89
CA ALA A 310 -12.54 -1.29 10.74
C ALA A 310 -12.01 -1.39 9.30
N GLY A 311 -12.88 -1.23 8.32
CA GLY A 311 -12.49 -1.15 6.90
C GLY A 311 -11.52 -0.01 6.64
N MET A 312 -11.75 1.18 7.22
CA MET A 312 -10.87 2.34 7.11
C MET A 312 -9.47 2.06 7.73
N VAL A 313 -9.42 1.43 8.90
CA VAL A 313 -8.17 1.04 9.56
C VAL A 313 -7.37 0.11 8.66
N GLU A 314 -7.99 -0.94 8.13
CA GLU A 314 -7.32 -1.90 7.26
C GLU A 314 -6.90 -1.28 5.91
N MET A 315 -7.71 -0.36 5.33
CA MET A 315 -7.33 0.43 4.14
C MET A 315 -6.07 1.25 4.38
N LYS A 316 -5.99 1.94 5.53
CA LYS A 316 -4.81 2.75 5.92
C LYS A 316 -3.59 1.88 6.22
N ALA A 317 -3.79 0.68 6.76
CA ALA A 317 -2.74 -0.32 6.96
C ALA A 317 -2.31 -1.01 5.64
N ASN A 318 -2.89 -0.63 4.50
CA ASN A 318 -2.71 -1.28 3.20
C ASN A 318 -3.08 -2.79 3.20
N ALA A 319 -3.88 -3.22 4.17
CA ALA A 319 -4.39 -4.57 4.31
C ALA A 319 -5.74 -4.71 3.56
N LEU A 320 -5.68 -4.54 2.23
CA LEU A 320 -6.87 -4.37 1.38
C LEU A 320 -7.80 -5.59 1.39
N VAL A 321 -7.23 -6.80 1.53
CA VAL A 321 -8.00 -8.05 1.61
C VAL A 321 -8.83 -8.11 2.90
N GLN A 322 -8.28 -7.63 4.01
CA GLN A 322 -8.97 -7.55 5.30
C GLN A 322 -10.01 -6.43 5.32
N ALA A 323 -9.79 -5.35 4.58
CA ALA A 323 -10.73 -4.23 4.46
C ALA A 323 -12.01 -4.60 3.70
N GLU A 324 -11.91 -5.39 2.62
CA GLU A 324 -13.03 -5.74 1.73
C GLU A 324 -14.25 -6.32 2.49
N PRO A 325 -14.13 -7.36 3.34
CA PRO A 325 -15.26 -7.92 4.04
C PRO A 325 -15.93 -6.94 5.04
N TYR A 326 -15.15 -6.09 5.70
CA TYR A 326 -15.72 -5.07 6.59
C TYR A 326 -16.54 -4.05 5.83
N LEU A 327 -15.98 -3.49 4.74
CA LEU A 327 -16.68 -2.49 3.93
C LEU A 327 -17.91 -3.07 3.21
N THR A 328 -17.83 -4.32 2.74
CA THR A 328 -18.96 -5.00 2.13
C THR A 328 -20.11 -5.23 3.13
N ARG A 329 -19.78 -5.63 4.37
CA ARG A 329 -20.78 -5.78 5.44
C ARG A 329 -21.34 -4.42 5.87
N ALA A 330 -20.51 -3.37 5.92
CA ALA A 330 -20.98 -2.03 6.21
C ALA A 330 -22.07 -1.58 5.23
N LEU A 331 -21.86 -1.81 3.92
CA LEU A 331 -22.88 -1.49 2.90
C LEU A 331 -24.18 -2.30 3.04
N LYS A 332 -24.10 -3.54 3.55
CA LYS A 332 -25.29 -4.38 3.78
C LYS A 332 -26.08 -3.98 5.02
N SER A 333 -25.45 -3.28 5.98
CA SER A 333 -26.09 -2.84 7.22
C SER A 333 -27.06 -1.67 7.03
N GLY A 334 -26.99 -0.95 5.90
CA GLY A 334 -27.89 0.14 5.55
C GLY A 334 -27.52 0.81 4.22
N PRO A 335 -28.50 1.35 3.49
CA PRO A 335 -28.25 1.98 2.18
C PRO A 335 -27.43 3.27 2.25
N GLU A 336 -27.38 3.91 3.42
CA GLU A 336 -26.71 5.20 3.65
C GLU A 336 -25.34 5.03 4.30
N GLN A 337 -24.42 4.37 3.57
CA GLN A 337 -23.02 4.27 3.96
C GLN A 337 -22.12 4.76 2.81
N PRO A 338 -22.18 6.08 2.48
CA PRO A 338 -21.45 6.61 1.32
C PRO A 338 -19.95 6.43 1.43
N LEU A 339 -19.38 6.62 2.64
CA LEU A 339 -17.96 6.49 2.88
C LEU A 339 -17.47 5.04 2.70
N ALA A 340 -18.20 4.06 3.24
CA ALA A 340 -17.88 2.65 3.03
C ALA A 340 -17.93 2.26 1.54
N ARG A 341 -18.89 2.80 0.78
CA ARG A 341 -18.99 2.62 -0.67
C ARG A 341 -17.80 3.22 -1.39
N GLN A 342 -17.45 4.47 -1.09
CA GLN A 342 -16.30 5.15 -1.67
C GLN A 342 -15.00 4.38 -1.41
N MET A 343 -14.79 3.95 -0.16
CA MET A 343 -13.61 3.15 0.21
C MET A 343 -13.58 1.81 -0.53
N LEU A 344 -14.72 1.16 -0.71
CA LEU A 344 -14.80 -0.12 -1.44
C LEU A 344 -14.49 0.06 -2.93
N ILE A 345 -14.99 1.10 -3.56
CA ILE A 345 -14.67 1.46 -4.94
C ILE A 345 -13.17 1.75 -5.08
N GLN A 346 -12.61 2.57 -4.18
CA GLN A 346 -11.17 2.86 -4.15
C GLN A 346 -10.32 1.59 -3.97
N LEU A 347 -10.73 0.68 -3.09
CA LEU A 347 -10.09 -0.61 -2.88
C LEU A 347 -10.05 -1.42 -4.18
N TYR A 348 -11.17 -1.55 -4.86
CA TYR A 348 -11.26 -2.30 -6.11
C TYR A 348 -10.47 -1.65 -7.25
N LEU A 349 -10.46 -0.32 -7.37
CA LEU A 349 -9.60 0.40 -8.32
C LEU A 349 -8.11 0.15 -8.04
N ARG A 350 -7.69 0.23 -6.76
CA ARG A 350 -6.30 -0.03 -6.35
C ARG A 350 -5.85 -1.47 -6.58
N THR A 351 -6.77 -2.43 -6.50
CA THR A 351 -6.47 -3.86 -6.67
C THR A 351 -6.71 -4.36 -8.09
N GLY A 352 -7.10 -3.46 -9.03
CA GLY A 352 -7.36 -3.82 -10.42
C GLY A 352 -8.63 -4.64 -10.65
N GLN A 353 -9.53 -4.69 -9.66
CA GLN A 353 -10.81 -5.41 -9.73
C GLN A 353 -11.91 -4.50 -10.31
N PHE A 354 -11.72 -4.05 -11.55
CA PHE A 354 -12.54 -3.00 -12.17
C PHE A 354 -14.03 -3.36 -12.30
N GLU A 355 -14.35 -4.64 -12.51
CA GLU A 355 -15.74 -5.13 -12.57
C GLU A 355 -16.44 -5.00 -11.22
N LYS A 356 -15.74 -5.33 -10.12
CA LYS A 356 -16.27 -5.14 -8.77
C LYS A 356 -16.38 -3.64 -8.42
N ALA A 357 -15.44 -2.82 -8.89
CA ALA A 357 -15.53 -1.37 -8.70
C ALA A 357 -16.78 -0.81 -9.37
N ALA A 358 -17.10 -1.26 -10.60
CA ALA A 358 -18.33 -0.88 -11.30
C ALA A 358 -19.58 -1.39 -10.60
N ALA A 359 -19.58 -2.64 -10.13
CA ALA A 359 -20.71 -3.22 -9.39
C ALA A 359 -20.96 -2.56 -8.01
N ALA A 360 -19.96 -1.88 -7.44
CA ALA A 360 -20.09 -1.15 -6.19
C ALA A 360 -20.67 0.27 -6.38
N LEU A 361 -20.77 0.76 -7.61
CA LEU A 361 -21.39 2.06 -7.90
C LEU A 361 -22.89 2.04 -7.57
N PRO A 362 -23.49 3.19 -7.19
CA PRO A 362 -24.92 3.30 -7.03
C PRO A 362 -25.69 3.09 -8.35
N ASP A 363 -26.88 2.46 -8.29
CA ASP A 363 -27.70 2.19 -9.48
C ASP A 363 -28.14 3.46 -10.22
N LYS A 364 -28.36 4.57 -9.49
CA LYS A 364 -28.86 5.83 -10.02
C LYS A 364 -27.82 6.94 -9.89
N LEU A 365 -26.73 6.84 -10.65
CA LEU A 365 -25.68 7.85 -10.67
C LEU A 365 -26.21 9.24 -11.09
N ASP A 366 -27.16 9.28 -12.02
CA ASP A 366 -27.73 10.54 -12.52
C ASP A 366 -28.55 11.32 -11.47
N ALA A 367 -29.03 10.68 -10.44
CA ALA A 367 -29.72 11.33 -9.32
C ALA A 367 -28.81 11.68 -8.16
N LEU A 368 -27.56 11.19 -8.18
CA LEU A 368 -26.63 11.32 -7.06
C LEU A 368 -26.17 12.78 -6.87
N GLN A 369 -26.20 13.25 -5.62
CA GLN A 369 -25.77 14.60 -5.23
C GLN A 369 -24.42 14.59 -4.47
N ASP A 370 -23.69 13.47 -4.52
CA ASP A 370 -22.38 13.31 -3.87
C ASP A 370 -21.23 13.42 -4.90
N PRO A 371 -20.47 14.53 -4.91
CA PRO A 371 -19.41 14.75 -5.88
C PRO A 371 -18.24 13.78 -5.73
N ASP A 372 -18.00 13.23 -4.54
CA ASP A 372 -16.90 12.28 -4.31
C ASP A 372 -17.18 10.94 -4.97
N THR A 373 -18.40 10.39 -4.77
CA THR A 373 -18.79 9.16 -5.44
C THR A 373 -18.87 9.33 -6.96
N LEU A 374 -19.35 10.48 -7.46
CA LEU A 374 -19.32 10.78 -8.89
C LEU A 374 -17.90 10.85 -9.45
N GLY A 375 -16.97 11.44 -8.72
CA GLY A 375 -15.56 11.44 -9.10
C GLY A 375 -14.98 10.02 -9.20
N LEU A 376 -15.30 9.15 -8.25
CA LEU A 376 -14.92 7.73 -8.29
C LEU A 376 -15.59 6.98 -9.45
N ALA A 377 -16.88 7.26 -9.75
CA ALA A 377 -17.56 6.70 -10.92
C ALA A 377 -16.84 7.09 -12.22
N GLY A 378 -16.42 8.35 -12.33
CA GLY A 378 -15.61 8.82 -13.44
C GLY A 378 -14.29 8.02 -13.59
N GLN A 379 -13.59 7.74 -12.48
CA GLN A 379 -12.40 6.91 -12.50
C GLN A 379 -12.68 5.46 -12.93
N VAL A 380 -13.78 4.87 -12.45
CA VAL A 380 -14.20 3.50 -12.84
C VAL A 380 -14.44 3.43 -14.35
N TYR A 381 -15.21 4.37 -14.92
CA TYR A 381 -15.46 4.40 -16.37
C TYR A 381 -14.18 4.66 -17.18
N LEU A 382 -13.27 5.47 -16.66
CA LEU A 382 -11.99 5.73 -17.33
C LEU A 382 -11.14 4.46 -17.47
N VAL A 383 -11.02 3.66 -16.40
CA VAL A 383 -10.25 2.40 -16.44
C VAL A 383 -10.95 1.31 -17.27
N GLN A 384 -12.28 1.39 -17.48
CA GLN A 384 -13.04 0.55 -18.40
C GLN A 384 -12.93 1.01 -19.87
N GLY A 385 -12.29 2.16 -20.13
CA GLY A 385 -12.14 2.73 -21.47
C GLY A 385 -13.35 3.55 -21.95
N ASP A 386 -14.36 3.74 -21.11
CA ASP A 386 -15.55 4.55 -21.43
C ASP A 386 -15.32 6.04 -21.09
N GLN A 387 -14.61 6.70 -21.98
CA GLN A 387 -14.24 8.12 -21.83
C GLN A 387 -15.46 9.04 -21.79
N THR A 388 -16.55 8.68 -22.48
CA THR A 388 -17.77 9.51 -22.54
C THR A 388 -18.47 9.54 -21.20
N ARG A 389 -18.74 8.36 -20.60
CA ARG A 389 -19.33 8.29 -19.25
C ARG A 389 -18.40 8.86 -18.19
N ALA A 390 -17.10 8.61 -18.29
CA ALA A 390 -16.12 9.17 -17.37
C ALA A 390 -16.19 10.70 -17.34
N GLN A 391 -16.16 11.35 -18.51
CA GLN A 391 -16.25 12.81 -18.63
C GLN A 391 -17.59 13.36 -18.09
N ALA A 392 -18.71 12.67 -18.34
CA ALA A 392 -20.00 13.07 -17.81
C ALA A 392 -20.03 13.05 -16.27
N MET A 393 -19.47 12.02 -15.64
CA MET A 393 -19.40 11.91 -14.17
C MET A 393 -18.48 12.99 -13.56
N PHE A 394 -17.32 13.22 -14.14
CA PHE A 394 -16.41 14.29 -13.68
C PHE A 394 -17.03 15.68 -13.86
N ALA A 395 -17.76 15.92 -14.97
CA ALA A 395 -18.45 17.19 -15.21
C ALA A 395 -19.52 17.45 -14.15
N ARG A 396 -20.30 16.42 -13.80
CA ARG A 396 -21.31 16.53 -12.78
C ARG A 396 -20.72 16.71 -11.38
N ALA A 397 -19.65 15.97 -11.04
CA ALA A 397 -18.92 16.17 -9.80
C ALA A 397 -18.43 17.62 -9.66
N ALA A 398 -17.84 18.17 -10.73
CA ALA A 398 -17.36 19.54 -10.78
C ALA A 398 -18.51 20.59 -10.73
N GLN A 399 -19.67 20.27 -11.26
CA GLN A 399 -20.87 21.12 -11.19
C GLN A 399 -21.43 21.18 -9.75
N LEU A 400 -21.46 20.05 -9.04
CA LEU A 400 -21.94 19.98 -7.66
C LEU A 400 -20.95 20.62 -6.67
N ALA A 401 -19.65 20.60 -7.01
CA ALA A 401 -18.59 21.20 -6.20
C ALA A 401 -17.76 22.21 -7.02
N PRO A 402 -18.35 23.37 -7.42
CA PRO A 402 -17.70 24.31 -8.35
C PRO A 402 -16.47 25.00 -7.76
N ASN A 403 -16.35 25.03 -6.45
CA ASN A 403 -15.22 25.61 -5.73
C ASN A 403 -14.20 24.56 -5.27
N ASP A 404 -14.38 23.28 -5.60
CA ASP A 404 -13.47 22.21 -5.27
C ASP A 404 -12.43 22.05 -6.39
N PRO A 405 -11.14 22.42 -6.14
CA PRO A 405 -10.10 22.36 -7.16
C PRO A 405 -9.84 20.92 -7.63
N GLU A 406 -10.05 19.91 -6.79
CA GLU A 406 -9.81 18.51 -7.12
C GLU A 406 -10.82 18.00 -8.15
N LYS A 407 -12.12 18.33 -7.97
CA LYS A 407 -13.18 17.94 -8.91
C LYS A 407 -13.01 18.67 -10.24
N GLN A 408 -12.68 19.96 -10.20
CA GLN A 408 -12.41 20.75 -11.41
C GLN A 408 -11.17 20.24 -12.15
N THR A 409 -10.12 19.89 -11.43
CA THR A 409 -8.89 19.30 -12.01
C THR A 409 -9.16 17.95 -12.66
N SER A 410 -9.97 17.09 -12.02
CA SER A 410 -10.36 15.79 -12.57
C SER A 410 -11.14 15.93 -13.89
N LEU A 411 -12.05 16.91 -13.97
CA LEU A 411 -12.73 17.25 -15.22
C LEU A 411 -11.75 17.72 -16.30
N ALA A 412 -10.83 18.62 -15.96
CA ALA A 412 -9.83 19.14 -16.92
C ALA A 412 -8.92 18.00 -17.44
N LEU A 413 -8.47 17.09 -16.56
CA LEU A 413 -7.69 15.93 -16.96
C LEU A 413 -8.49 14.96 -17.86
N SER A 414 -9.79 14.79 -17.63
CA SER A 414 -10.65 13.98 -18.51
C SER A 414 -10.78 14.58 -19.91
N LYS A 415 -10.84 15.92 -20.02
CA LYS A 415 -10.79 16.65 -21.30
C LYS A 415 -9.46 16.40 -22.02
N LEU A 416 -8.35 16.41 -21.29
CA LEU A 416 -7.03 16.11 -21.84
C LEU A 416 -6.96 14.67 -22.40
N ALA A 417 -7.50 13.70 -21.66
CA ALA A 417 -7.59 12.31 -22.11
C ALA A 417 -8.45 12.13 -23.37
N SER A 418 -9.45 13.00 -23.59
CA SER A 418 -10.30 12.99 -24.79
C SER A 418 -9.77 13.87 -25.95
N GLY A 419 -8.52 14.36 -25.87
CA GLY A 419 -7.87 15.15 -26.91
C GLY A 419 -8.29 16.62 -27.00
N LYS A 420 -9.04 17.13 -26.02
CA LYS A 420 -9.43 18.55 -25.93
C LYS A 420 -8.36 19.38 -25.23
N ASP A 421 -7.16 19.35 -25.77
CA ASP A 421 -5.95 19.85 -25.12
C ASP A 421 -5.99 21.33 -24.75
N ALA A 422 -6.36 22.20 -25.70
CA ALA A 422 -6.35 23.65 -25.48
C ALA A 422 -7.29 24.05 -24.34
N GLU A 423 -8.49 23.43 -24.30
CA GLU A 423 -9.49 23.66 -23.25
C GLU A 423 -8.96 23.14 -21.90
N ALA A 424 -8.48 21.91 -21.87
CA ALA A 424 -7.95 21.27 -20.64
C ALA A 424 -6.79 22.06 -20.01
N PHE A 425 -5.82 22.49 -20.82
CA PHE A 425 -4.72 23.33 -20.33
C PHE A 425 -5.18 24.73 -19.91
N GLY A 426 -6.22 25.28 -20.56
CA GLY A 426 -6.87 26.52 -20.14
C GLY A 426 -7.50 26.39 -18.76
N ASP A 427 -8.29 25.34 -18.58
CA ASP A 427 -8.94 25.02 -17.30
C ASP A 427 -7.92 24.80 -16.19
N LEU A 428 -6.91 23.94 -16.40
CA LEU A 428 -5.87 23.67 -15.39
C LEU A 428 -5.14 24.94 -14.96
N ARG A 429 -4.78 25.82 -15.90
CA ARG A 429 -4.16 27.12 -15.57
C ARG A 429 -5.10 28.03 -14.80
N GLY A 430 -6.37 28.05 -15.16
CA GLY A 430 -7.40 28.84 -14.49
C GLY A 430 -7.64 28.37 -13.05
N ILE A 431 -7.66 27.04 -12.82
CA ILE A 431 -7.81 26.45 -11.49
C ILE A 431 -6.55 26.74 -10.67
N ALA A 432 -5.36 26.46 -11.20
CA ALA A 432 -4.09 26.70 -10.54
C ALA A 432 -3.90 28.16 -10.10
N GLY A 433 -4.41 29.11 -10.90
CA GLY A 433 -4.34 30.54 -10.56
C GLY A 433 -5.27 30.98 -9.43
N ARG A 434 -6.34 30.25 -9.15
CA ARG A 434 -7.35 30.58 -8.13
C ARG A 434 -7.22 29.75 -6.86
N ASP A 435 -6.78 28.50 -7.01
CA ASP A 435 -6.60 27.58 -5.90
C ASP A 435 -5.40 27.98 -5.03
N LYS A 436 -5.57 27.90 -3.70
CA LYS A 436 -4.46 28.04 -2.73
C LYS A 436 -3.69 26.73 -2.53
N GLY A 437 -4.25 25.61 -2.96
CA GLY A 437 -3.63 24.31 -2.98
C GLY A 437 -2.63 24.14 -4.13
N VAL A 438 -2.21 22.93 -4.40
CA VAL A 438 -1.21 22.57 -5.42
C VAL A 438 -1.71 21.53 -6.43
N VAL A 439 -2.94 21.05 -6.28
CA VAL A 439 -3.46 19.90 -7.07
C VAL A 439 -3.48 20.23 -8.56
N ALA A 440 -4.05 21.38 -8.94
CA ALA A 440 -4.12 21.82 -10.32
C ALA A 440 -2.75 22.18 -10.89
N ASP A 441 -1.87 22.81 -10.08
CA ASP A 441 -0.49 23.11 -10.49
C ASP A 441 0.28 21.83 -10.83
N MET A 442 0.22 20.83 -9.95
CA MET A 442 0.89 19.55 -10.17
C MET A 442 0.32 18.80 -11.38
N ALA A 443 -1.01 18.81 -11.55
CA ALA A 443 -1.67 18.23 -12.71
C ALA A 443 -1.22 18.90 -14.02
N LEU A 444 -1.18 20.23 -14.03
CA LEU A 444 -0.70 21.04 -15.18
C LEU A 444 0.76 20.72 -15.50
N ILE A 445 1.64 20.74 -14.51
CA ILE A 445 3.06 20.47 -14.69
C ILE A 445 3.26 19.05 -15.24
N ASN A 446 2.63 18.05 -14.63
CA ASN A 446 2.74 16.66 -15.07
C ASN A 446 2.25 16.47 -16.51
N ALA A 447 1.13 17.08 -16.88
CA ALA A 447 0.60 17.02 -18.24
C ALA A 447 1.56 17.66 -19.26
N LEU A 448 2.16 18.80 -18.92
CA LEU A 448 3.14 19.48 -19.77
C LEU A 448 4.43 18.65 -19.91
N MET A 449 4.90 18.05 -18.82
CA MET A 449 6.06 17.14 -18.81
C MET A 449 5.85 15.92 -19.72
N GLN A 450 4.69 15.28 -19.63
CA GLN A 450 4.34 14.11 -20.46
C GLN A 450 4.28 14.43 -21.94
N ARG A 451 3.93 15.68 -22.30
CA ARG A 451 3.90 16.14 -23.69
C ARG A 451 5.24 16.67 -24.21
N GLY A 452 6.26 16.70 -23.37
CA GLY A 452 7.56 17.29 -23.71
C GLY A 452 7.54 18.82 -23.82
N GLU A 453 6.49 19.49 -23.31
CA GLU A 453 6.38 20.96 -23.29
C GLU A 453 7.15 21.55 -22.11
N PHE A 454 8.46 21.24 -22.07
CA PHE A 454 9.31 21.48 -20.90
C PHE A 454 9.42 22.96 -20.52
N ASP A 455 9.46 23.89 -21.49
CA ASP A 455 9.53 25.35 -21.21
C ASP A 455 8.29 25.81 -20.44
N LYS A 456 7.10 25.37 -20.86
CA LYS A 456 5.85 25.70 -20.15
C LYS A 456 5.77 25.01 -18.77
N ALA A 457 6.34 23.82 -18.63
CA ALA A 457 6.44 23.13 -17.35
C ALA A 457 7.36 23.92 -16.39
N ILE A 458 8.50 24.43 -16.86
CA ILE A 458 9.41 25.28 -16.09
C ILE A 458 8.69 26.53 -15.59
N ASP A 459 7.96 27.26 -16.47
CA ASP A 459 7.18 28.43 -16.07
C ASP A 459 6.11 28.10 -15.03
N ALA A 460 5.43 26.95 -15.19
CA ALA A 460 4.44 26.50 -14.23
C ALA A 460 5.07 26.16 -12.86
N THR A 461 6.27 25.57 -12.84
CA THR A 461 6.98 25.28 -11.57
C THR A 461 7.43 26.57 -10.86
N GLN A 462 7.80 27.63 -11.58
CA GLN A 462 8.15 28.93 -10.99
C GLN A 462 6.94 29.58 -10.32
N LYS A 463 5.74 29.47 -10.94
CA LYS A 463 4.49 29.94 -10.33
C LYS A 463 4.16 29.16 -9.08
N LEU A 464 4.34 27.84 -9.10
CA LEU A 464 4.14 26.99 -7.93
C LEU A 464 5.12 27.35 -6.79
N GLU A 465 6.38 27.64 -7.11
CA GLU A 465 7.40 28.09 -6.15
C GLU A 465 7.00 29.40 -5.48
N SER A 466 6.47 30.37 -6.26
CA SER A 466 5.95 31.63 -5.73
C SER A 466 4.72 31.44 -4.84
N LYS A 467 3.88 30.45 -5.14
CA LYS A 467 2.67 30.09 -4.39
C LYS A 467 2.99 29.36 -3.07
N LYS A 468 4.08 28.60 -3.03
CA LYS A 468 4.56 27.81 -1.89
C LYS A 468 6.02 28.18 -1.56
N PRO A 469 6.27 29.37 -1.09
CA PRO A 469 7.62 29.76 -0.70
C PRO A 469 8.11 28.89 0.45
N GLY A 470 9.33 28.39 0.35
CA GLY A 470 9.89 27.48 1.35
C GLY A 470 9.67 25.99 1.08
N ASP A 471 9.05 25.60 -0.05
CA ASP A 471 8.88 24.21 -0.47
C ASP A 471 9.99 23.84 -1.48
N PRO A 472 10.79 22.78 -1.24
CA PRO A 472 11.83 22.34 -2.18
C PRO A 472 11.29 21.60 -3.42
N ILE A 473 10.04 21.14 -3.41
CA ILE A 473 9.45 20.31 -4.47
C ILE A 473 9.41 21.04 -5.83
N PRO A 474 8.97 22.31 -5.94
CA PRO A 474 8.95 23.01 -7.22
C PRO A 474 10.33 23.09 -7.88
N GLY A 475 11.38 23.34 -7.09
CA GLY A 475 12.75 23.37 -7.59
C GLY A 475 13.22 22.02 -8.11
N LEU A 476 12.88 20.92 -7.43
CA LEU A 476 13.18 19.56 -7.90
C LEU A 476 12.47 19.26 -9.24
N ILE A 477 11.19 19.58 -9.37
CA ILE A 477 10.42 19.35 -10.60
C ILE A 477 10.95 20.24 -11.74
N ARG A 478 11.34 21.49 -11.45
CA ARG A 478 11.98 22.37 -12.43
C ARG A 478 13.28 21.76 -12.97
N ALA A 479 14.10 21.18 -12.11
CA ALA A 479 15.30 20.48 -12.53
C ALA A 479 14.98 19.27 -13.41
N GLN A 480 13.93 18.51 -13.10
CA GLN A 480 13.47 17.40 -13.94
C GLN A 480 13.00 17.88 -15.33
N ALA A 481 12.29 19.02 -15.41
CA ALA A 481 11.87 19.62 -16.67
C ALA A 481 13.08 20.07 -17.51
N LEU A 482 14.09 20.68 -16.89
CA LEU A 482 15.36 21.04 -17.55
C LEU A 482 16.10 19.81 -18.09
N LEU A 483 16.14 18.71 -17.33
CA LEU A 483 16.71 17.45 -17.80
C LEU A 483 15.93 16.85 -18.97
N GLY A 484 14.60 16.91 -18.94
CA GLY A 484 13.76 16.53 -20.07
C GLY A 484 14.04 17.33 -21.32
N LYS A 485 14.34 18.62 -21.18
CA LYS A 485 14.76 19.53 -22.25
C LYS A 485 16.20 19.27 -22.74
N GLY A 486 17.01 18.52 -21.99
CA GLY A 486 18.42 18.27 -22.27
C GLY A 486 19.38 19.31 -21.65
N ASP A 487 18.88 20.26 -20.86
CA ASP A 487 19.69 21.24 -20.15
C ASP A 487 20.20 20.69 -18.80
N GLU A 488 21.21 19.82 -18.86
CA GLU A 488 21.86 19.26 -17.67
C GLU A 488 22.55 20.33 -16.80
N LYS A 489 23.09 21.38 -17.42
CA LYS A 489 23.77 22.48 -16.72
C LYS A 489 22.77 23.31 -15.90
N GLY A 490 21.66 23.70 -16.51
CA GLY A 490 20.59 24.41 -15.82
C GLY A 490 19.96 23.58 -14.70
N ALA A 491 19.71 22.28 -14.95
CA ALA A 491 19.20 21.37 -13.93
C ALA A 491 20.15 21.26 -12.72
N ARG A 492 21.45 21.15 -12.95
CA ARG A 492 22.47 21.11 -11.89
C ARG A 492 22.44 22.39 -11.05
N GLN A 493 22.42 23.56 -11.67
CA GLN A 493 22.36 24.84 -10.96
C GLN A 493 21.12 24.96 -10.07
N VAL A 494 19.96 24.53 -10.58
CA VAL A 494 18.72 24.52 -9.79
C VAL A 494 18.83 23.57 -8.60
N LEU A 495 19.34 22.33 -8.82
CA LEU A 495 19.50 21.36 -7.75
C LEU A 495 20.51 21.81 -6.69
N GLU A 496 21.62 22.44 -7.07
CA GLU A 496 22.60 23.02 -6.15
C GLU A 496 21.98 24.15 -5.31
N SER A 497 21.14 24.98 -5.93
CA SER A 497 20.39 26.01 -5.21
C SER A 497 19.40 25.39 -4.20
N VAL A 498 18.66 24.35 -4.62
CA VAL A 498 17.74 23.62 -3.73
C VAL A 498 18.48 22.97 -2.57
N THR A 499 19.61 22.29 -2.81
CA THR A 499 20.39 21.66 -1.75
C THR A 499 20.99 22.67 -0.77
N LYS A 500 21.37 23.84 -1.25
CA LYS A 500 21.85 24.94 -0.40
C LYS A 500 20.73 25.52 0.48
N SER A 501 19.55 25.74 -0.09
CA SER A 501 18.40 26.33 0.64
C SER A 501 17.73 25.31 1.57
N TYR A 502 17.77 24.03 1.21
CA TYR A 502 17.13 22.91 1.93
C TYR A 502 18.10 21.76 2.17
N PRO A 503 19.11 21.93 3.04
CA PRO A 503 20.20 20.97 3.22
C PRO A 503 19.75 19.60 3.73
N LYS A 504 18.55 19.51 4.30
CA LYS A 504 17.94 18.25 4.79
C LYS A 504 17.03 17.56 3.76
N TYR A 505 16.93 18.12 2.54
CA TYR A 505 16.05 17.57 1.49
C TYR A 505 16.83 16.61 0.58
N PHE A 506 16.86 15.34 0.94
CA PHE A 506 17.59 14.30 0.22
C PHE A 506 17.24 14.15 -1.27
N PRO A 507 15.97 14.29 -1.73
CA PRO A 507 15.65 14.14 -3.15
C PRO A 507 16.47 15.02 -4.10
N ALA A 508 16.83 16.25 -3.70
CA ALA A 508 17.69 17.11 -4.51
C ALA A 508 19.15 16.64 -4.50
N VAL A 509 19.65 16.16 -3.34
CA VAL A 509 20.99 15.55 -3.21
C VAL A 509 21.08 14.29 -4.08
N GLY A 510 20.06 13.45 -4.05
CA GLY A 510 19.95 12.23 -4.87
C GLY A 510 19.91 12.55 -6.36
N ALA A 511 19.16 13.57 -6.77
CA ALA A 511 19.10 14.02 -8.17
C ALA A 511 20.47 14.51 -8.69
N LEU A 512 21.22 15.28 -7.89
CA LEU A 512 22.61 15.65 -8.21
C LEU A 512 23.50 14.42 -8.31
N GLY A 513 23.33 13.47 -7.39
CA GLY A 513 24.03 12.18 -7.42
C GLY A 513 23.76 11.39 -8.70
N ASN A 514 22.53 11.39 -9.19
CA ASN A 514 22.17 10.73 -10.45
C ASN A 514 22.87 11.37 -11.67
N LEU A 515 23.01 12.71 -11.69
CA LEU A 515 23.77 13.41 -12.72
C LEU A 515 25.26 13.04 -12.67
N ASP A 516 25.84 12.99 -11.47
CA ASP A 516 27.24 12.59 -11.28
C ASP A 516 27.46 11.12 -11.65
N ALA A 517 26.51 10.23 -11.30
CA ALA A 517 26.56 8.80 -11.66
C ALA A 517 26.46 8.57 -13.17
N LYS A 518 25.62 9.33 -13.87
CA LYS A 518 25.52 9.32 -15.35
C LYS A 518 26.86 9.70 -16.00
N ALA A 519 27.60 10.59 -15.36
CA ALA A 519 28.94 11.00 -15.80
C ALA A 519 30.05 10.03 -15.31
N GLY A 520 29.72 8.89 -14.69
CA GLY A 520 30.67 7.92 -14.16
C GLY A 520 31.38 8.34 -12.85
N LYS A 521 30.99 9.45 -12.24
CA LYS A 521 31.66 10.06 -11.06
C LYS A 521 31.14 9.46 -9.75
N PHE A 522 31.18 8.15 -9.60
CA PHE A 522 30.62 7.45 -8.43
C PHE A 522 31.24 7.84 -7.09
N GLN A 523 32.53 8.19 -7.06
CA GLN A 523 33.22 8.71 -5.86
C GLN A 523 32.64 10.05 -5.39
N ASP A 524 32.26 10.94 -6.32
CA ASP A 524 31.66 12.24 -5.99
C ASP A 524 30.24 12.05 -5.46
N VAL A 525 29.50 11.07 -6.03
CA VAL A 525 28.18 10.67 -5.52
C VAL A 525 28.30 10.18 -4.09
N GLN A 526 29.25 9.28 -3.80
CA GLN A 526 29.50 8.76 -2.46
C GLN A 526 29.78 9.89 -1.47
N LYS A 527 30.75 10.76 -1.76
CA LYS A 527 31.09 11.90 -0.89
C LYS A 527 29.89 12.81 -0.60
N ARG A 528 29.08 13.09 -1.60
CA ARG A 528 27.88 13.92 -1.46
C ARG A 528 26.86 13.30 -0.51
N ILE A 529 26.58 12.01 -0.67
CA ILE A 529 25.63 11.29 0.20
C ILE A 529 26.19 11.15 1.62
N GLU A 530 27.49 10.88 1.78
CA GLU A 530 28.13 10.79 3.09
C GLU A 530 28.09 12.15 3.83
N ALA A 531 28.32 13.26 3.12
CA ALA A 531 28.18 14.60 3.70
C ALA A 531 26.75 14.88 4.16
N PHE A 532 25.74 14.43 3.40
CA PHE A 532 24.35 14.52 3.81
C PHE A 532 24.05 13.67 5.07
N LEU A 533 24.57 12.46 5.13
CA LEU A 533 24.39 11.54 6.27
C LEU A 533 25.06 12.03 7.57
N VAL A 534 26.02 12.96 7.50
CA VAL A 534 26.56 13.63 8.70
C VAL A 534 25.48 14.50 9.35
N GLN A 535 24.62 15.15 8.55
CA GLN A 535 23.55 16.01 9.05
C GLN A 535 22.27 15.21 9.38
N GLU A 536 21.93 14.22 8.55
CA GLU A 536 20.75 13.38 8.68
C GLU A 536 21.11 11.89 8.72
N PRO A 537 21.72 11.40 9.82
CA PRO A 537 22.30 10.05 9.90
C PRO A 537 21.26 8.91 9.82
N LYS A 538 19.98 9.21 10.00
CA LYS A 538 18.84 8.28 9.94
C LYS A 538 18.05 8.38 8.62
N SER A 539 18.53 9.12 7.63
CA SER A 539 17.84 9.21 6.33
C SER A 539 17.92 7.85 5.60
N VAL A 540 16.80 7.16 5.54
CA VAL A 540 16.67 5.85 4.87
C VAL A 540 17.06 5.94 3.40
N ASP A 541 16.52 6.93 2.68
CA ASP A 541 16.80 7.12 1.25
C ASP A 541 18.29 7.36 0.99
N ALA A 542 18.96 8.14 1.86
CA ALA A 542 20.39 8.38 1.74
C ALA A 542 21.20 7.11 2.02
N LEU A 543 20.84 6.34 3.05
CA LEU A 543 21.50 5.08 3.38
C LEU A 543 21.37 4.04 2.25
N LEU A 544 20.17 3.90 1.68
CA LEU A 544 19.91 2.99 0.55
C LEU A 544 20.65 3.44 -0.72
N SER A 545 20.66 4.75 -0.99
CA SER A 545 21.40 5.31 -2.13
C SER A 545 22.92 5.13 -1.96
N LEU A 546 23.45 5.32 -0.74
CA LEU A 546 24.87 5.05 -0.45
C LEU A 546 25.20 3.59 -0.68
N ALA A 547 24.33 2.67 -0.27
CA ALA A 547 24.53 1.24 -0.51
C ALA A 547 24.62 0.94 -2.02
N GLN A 548 23.76 1.50 -2.85
CA GLN A 548 23.80 1.32 -4.31
C GLN A 548 25.12 1.82 -4.92
N VAL A 549 25.56 3.01 -4.50
CA VAL A 549 26.82 3.59 -4.98
C VAL A 549 28.03 2.77 -4.55
N ARG A 550 28.09 2.37 -3.28
CA ARG A 550 29.19 1.54 -2.75
C ARG A 550 29.23 0.17 -3.42
N GLN A 551 28.09 -0.43 -3.74
CA GLN A 551 28.02 -1.67 -4.52
C GLN A 551 28.68 -1.50 -5.91
N LYS A 552 28.43 -0.36 -6.60
CA LYS A 552 29.05 -0.03 -7.89
C LYS A 552 30.57 0.17 -7.76
N LEU A 553 31.03 0.66 -6.61
CA LEU A 553 32.45 0.85 -6.29
C LEU A 553 33.14 -0.41 -5.75
N GLY A 554 32.45 -1.55 -5.70
CA GLY A 554 33.03 -2.83 -5.26
C GLY A 554 33.19 -2.98 -3.76
N ALA A 555 32.35 -2.33 -2.95
CA ALA A 555 32.39 -2.47 -1.49
C ALA A 555 32.19 -3.91 -1.03
N LYS A 556 32.83 -4.26 0.09
CA LYS A 556 32.77 -5.60 0.66
C LYS A 556 31.35 -5.94 1.17
N PRO A 557 30.97 -7.23 1.14
CA PRO A 557 29.64 -7.65 1.60
C PRO A 557 29.27 -7.22 3.03
N ASP A 558 30.24 -7.19 3.94
CA ASP A 558 30.02 -6.80 5.33
C ASP A 558 29.69 -5.31 5.47
N GLU A 559 30.36 -4.45 4.70
CA GLU A 559 30.09 -3.01 4.66
C GLU A 559 28.69 -2.74 4.13
N MET A 560 28.30 -3.49 3.10
CA MET A 560 26.97 -3.39 2.52
C MET A 560 25.87 -3.81 3.51
N ARG A 561 26.08 -4.95 4.21
CA ARG A 561 25.13 -5.39 5.26
C ARG A 561 24.99 -4.36 6.37
N ALA A 562 26.11 -3.75 6.80
CA ALA A 562 26.09 -2.70 7.82
C ALA A 562 25.23 -1.50 7.39
N LEU A 563 25.32 -1.06 6.13
CA LEU A 563 24.51 0.04 5.61
C LEU A 563 23.00 -0.31 5.57
N PHE A 564 22.65 -1.50 5.10
CA PHE A 564 21.25 -1.94 5.09
C PHE A 564 20.70 -2.10 6.50
N ASN A 565 21.48 -2.62 7.45
CA ASN A 565 21.06 -2.72 8.85
C ASN A 565 20.80 -1.34 9.46
N ARG A 566 21.68 -0.36 9.21
CA ARG A 566 21.46 1.03 9.63
C ARG A 566 20.14 1.60 9.04
N ALA A 567 19.82 1.29 7.78
CA ALA A 567 18.55 1.71 7.19
C ALA A 567 17.36 1.04 7.85
N VAL A 568 17.44 -0.25 8.22
CA VAL A 568 16.41 -0.98 8.98
C VAL A 568 16.24 -0.39 10.39
N GLU A 569 17.32 -0.05 11.06
CA GLU A 569 17.30 0.57 12.40
C GLU A 569 16.72 2.00 12.36
N ALA A 570 16.95 2.73 11.27
CA ALA A 570 16.40 4.08 11.07
C ALA A 570 14.88 4.08 10.89
N ALA A 571 14.34 3.04 10.25
CA ALA A 571 12.89 2.89 10.00
C ALA A 571 12.46 1.42 10.19
N PRO A 572 12.32 0.96 11.43
CA PRO A 572 12.08 -0.47 11.72
C PRO A 572 10.70 -0.96 11.25
N GLU A 573 9.72 -0.09 11.09
CA GLU A 573 8.37 -0.43 10.61
C GLU A 573 8.20 -0.23 9.09
N GLU A 574 9.22 0.27 8.40
CA GLU A 574 9.18 0.41 6.94
C GLU A 574 9.65 -0.88 6.23
N PRO A 575 8.90 -1.35 5.21
CA PRO A 575 9.25 -2.58 4.51
C PRO A 575 10.47 -2.43 3.59
N LEU A 576 10.70 -1.24 3.01
CA LEU A 576 11.68 -1.04 1.96
C LEU A 576 13.13 -1.33 2.39
N PRO A 577 13.64 -0.85 3.56
CA PRO A 577 14.98 -1.19 4.03
C PRO A 577 15.17 -2.69 4.23
N ARG A 578 14.18 -3.36 4.84
CA ARG A 578 14.19 -4.80 5.08
C ARG A 578 14.22 -5.61 3.79
N LEU A 579 13.41 -5.22 2.81
CA LEU A 579 13.38 -5.85 1.48
C LEU A 579 14.72 -5.68 0.75
N ASN A 580 15.36 -4.52 0.84
CA ASN A 580 16.67 -4.30 0.24
C ASN A 580 17.76 -5.15 0.91
N LEU A 581 17.73 -5.29 2.24
CA LEU A 581 18.65 -6.20 2.96
C LEU A 581 18.49 -7.65 2.49
N ILE A 582 17.26 -8.16 2.45
CA ILE A 582 16.96 -9.53 2.01
C ILE A 582 17.42 -9.75 0.57
N ARG A 583 17.07 -8.84 -0.34
CA ARG A 583 17.47 -8.93 -1.76
C ARG A 583 18.98 -8.91 -1.93
N TYR A 584 19.67 -8.06 -1.19
CA TYR A 584 21.12 -8.00 -1.23
C TYR A 584 21.75 -9.30 -0.75
N GLN A 585 21.30 -9.86 0.37
CA GLN A 585 21.80 -11.14 0.88
C GLN A 585 21.56 -12.29 -0.11
N LEU A 586 20.38 -12.34 -0.76
CA LEU A 586 20.14 -13.30 -1.85
C LEU A 586 21.08 -13.09 -3.03
N PHE A 587 21.35 -11.84 -3.41
CA PHE A 587 22.27 -11.49 -4.50
C PHE A 587 23.71 -11.98 -4.23
N VAL A 588 24.21 -11.81 -3.02
CA VAL A 588 25.56 -12.28 -2.64
C VAL A 588 25.58 -13.75 -2.21
N LYS A 589 24.46 -14.48 -2.39
CA LYS A 589 24.28 -15.90 -2.03
C LYS A 589 24.42 -16.18 -0.52
N ASP A 590 24.22 -15.17 0.34
CA ASP A 590 24.04 -15.35 1.79
C ASP A 590 22.58 -15.77 2.07
N ASN A 591 22.22 -16.96 1.58
CA ASN A 591 20.86 -17.45 1.61
C ASN A 591 20.32 -17.63 3.05
N LYS A 592 21.18 -18.04 4.00
CA LYS A 592 20.79 -18.19 5.41
C LYS A 592 20.54 -16.84 6.07
N GLY A 593 21.39 -15.86 5.81
CA GLY A 593 21.20 -14.48 6.26
C GLY A 593 19.90 -13.89 5.71
N ALA A 594 19.63 -14.10 4.42
CA ALA A 594 18.38 -13.66 3.78
C ALA A 594 17.14 -14.26 4.43
N LEU A 595 17.14 -15.55 4.76
CA LEU A 595 16.06 -16.21 5.45
C LEU A 595 15.82 -15.62 6.85
N THR A 596 16.88 -15.43 7.63
CA THR A 596 16.81 -14.82 8.97
C THR A 596 16.26 -13.39 8.90
N ALA A 597 16.75 -12.57 7.96
CA ALA A 597 16.27 -11.22 7.75
C ALA A 597 14.78 -11.19 7.34
N ALA A 598 14.36 -12.12 6.46
CA ALA A 598 12.97 -12.21 6.03
C ALA A 598 12.01 -12.64 7.16
N GLN A 599 12.43 -13.58 8.00
CA GLN A 599 11.69 -14.00 9.19
C GLN A 599 11.55 -12.85 10.20
N SER A 600 12.65 -12.14 10.47
CA SER A 600 12.63 -10.94 11.34
C SER A 600 11.73 -9.84 10.76
N ALA A 601 11.77 -9.63 9.44
CA ALA A 601 10.91 -8.66 8.77
C ALA A 601 9.43 -9.03 8.90
N LEU A 602 9.09 -10.31 8.71
CA LEU A 602 7.70 -10.79 8.84
C LEU A 602 7.17 -10.69 10.28
N ALA A 603 8.03 -10.87 11.29
CA ALA A 603 7.65 -10.71 12.68
C ALA A 603 7.21 -9.27 13.00
N VAL A 604 7.82 -8.26 12.35
CA VAL A 604 7.46 -6.84 12.51
C VAL A 604 6.31 -6.44 11.59
N LEU A 605 6.25 -7.00 10.39
CA LEU A 605 5.32 -6.63 9.32
C LEU A 605 4.53 -7.86 8.81
N PRO A 606 3.70 -8.51 9.66
CA PRO A 606 3.09 -9.81 9.36
C PRO A 606 2.10 -9.79 8.18
N SER A 607 1.51 -8.63 7.89
CA SER A 607 0.54 -8.45 6.80
C SER A 607 1.15 -7.87 5.51
N ASN A 608 2.48 -7.66 5.48
CA ASN A 608 3.12 -7.07 4.32
C ASN A 608 3.37 -8.12 3.23
N LEU A 609 2.72 -7.93 2.08
CA LEU A 609 2.74 -8.86 0.95
C LEU A 609 4.14 -9.03 0.34
N ALA A 610 4.91 -7.94 0.25
CA ALA A 610 6.27 -7.98 -0.33
C ALA A 610 7.25 -8.71 0.61
N ILE A 611 7.10 -8.56 1.92
CA ILE A 611 7.89 -9.31 2.92
C ILE A 611 7.52 -10.80 2.87
N GLN A 612 6.22 -11.12 2.73
CA GLN A 612 5.77 -12.50 2.58
C GLN A 612 6.35 -13.16 1.31
N ASP A 613 6.37 -12.44 0.17
CA ASP A 613 7.00 -12.92 -1.06
C ASP A 613 8.53 -13.09 -0.89
N ALA A 614 9.20 -12.13 -0.25
CA ALA A 614 10.64 -12.19 0.03
C ALA A 614 11.02 -13.38 0.94
N LEU A 615 10.17 -13.70 1.93
CA LEU A 615 10.36 -14.90 2.76
C LEU A 615 10.28 -16.17 1.91
N GLY A 616 9.27 -16.29 1.04
CA GLY A 616 9.17 -17.42 0.12
C GLY A 616 10.41 -17.56 -0.78
N GLN A 617 10.92 -16.44 -1.31
CA GLN A 617 12.16 -16.45 -2.11
C GLN A 617 13.38 -16.91 -1.30
N ALA A 618 13.53 -16.44 -0.06
CA ALA A 618 14.63 -16.83 0.82
C ALA A 618 14.55 -18.33 1.19
N GLN A 619 13.34 -18.86 1.44
CA GLN A 619 13.11 -20.28 1.68
C GLN A 619 13.48 -21.14 0.47
N VAL A 620 13.13 -20.69 -0.75
CA VAL A 620 13.58 -21.35 -2.00
C VAL A 620 15.11 -21.38 -2.09
N ALA A 621 15.75 -20.26 -1.79
CA ALA A 621 17.21 -20.13 -1.90
C ALA A 621 17.99 -21.05 -0.93
N VAL A 622 17.39 -21.42 0.22
CA VAL A 622 17.97 -22.40 1.16
C VAL A 622 17.49 -23.84 0.91
N GLY A 623 16.60 -24.07 -0.08
CA GLY A 623 16.06 -25.38 -0.42
C GLY A 623 14.85 -25.83 0.40
N GLU A 624 14.24 -24.94 1.20
CA GLU A 624 13.07 -25.22 2.02
C GLU A 624 11.77 -25.14 1.19
N TYR A 625 11.65 -25.96 0.15
CA TYR A 625 10.59 -25.86 -0.85
C TYR A 625 9.17 -26.01 -0.26
N ASN A 626 8.96 -26.92 0.67
CA ASN A 626 7.64 -27.11 1.27
C ASN A 626 7.22 -25.90 2.11
N GLN A 627 8.15 -25.26 2.80
CA GLN A 627 7.87 -24.02 3.55
C GLN A 627 7.57 -22.86 2.60
N ALA A 628 8.32 -22.75 1.50
CA ALA A 628 8.07 -21.75 0.47
C ALA A 628 6.66 -21.89 -0.15
N ILE A 629 6.23 -23.12 -0.46
CA ILE A 629 4.88 -23.38 -0.97
C ILE A 629 3.81 -22.94 0.05
N ASN A 630 4.00 -23.26 1.34
CA ASN A 630 3.09 -22.83 2.39
C ASN A 630 3.07 -21.30 2.54
N THR A 631 4.23 -20.65 2.42
CA THR A 631 4.36 -19.19 2.47
C THR A 631 3.63 -18.53 1.29
N TYR A 632 3.80 -19.04 0.07
CA TYR A 632 3.06 -18.57 -1.10
C TYR A 632 1.58 -18.93 -1.06
N GLY A 633 1.19 -20.03 -0.42
CA GLY A 633 -0.20 -20.39 -0.13
C GLY A 633 -0.86 -19.34 0.78
N LYS A 634 -0.17 -18.89 1.83
CA LYS A 634 -0.62 -17.77 2.67
C LYS A 634 -0.72 -16.47 1.84
N LEU A 635 0.27 -16.19 1.00
CA LEU A 635 0.23 -15.01 0.11
C LEU A 635 -0.99 -15.06 -0.85
N ALA A 636 -1.35 -16.25 -1.35
CA ALA A 636 -2.55 -16.43 -2.18
C ALA A 636 -3.84 -16.14 -1.40
N THR A 637 -3.93 -16.53 -0.13
CA THR A 637 -5.08 -16.16 0.72
C THR A 637 -5.13 -14.67 1.04
N MET A 638 -3.97 -14.01 1.12
CA MET A 638 -3.88 -12.55 1.32
C MET A 638 -4.19 -11.75 0.04
N GLN A 639 -4.09 -12.38 -1.12
CA GLN A 639 -4.37 -11.78 -2.44
C GLN A 639 -5.23 -12.71 -3.32
N PRO A 640 -6.52 -12.93 -3.01
CA PRO A 640 -7.36 -13.94 -3.66
C PRO A 640 -7.52 -13.78 -5.18
N GLY A 641 -7.37 -12.53 -5.69
CA GLY A 641 -7.45 -12.24 -7.13
C GLY A 641 -6.10 -12.23 -7.86
N SER A 642 -4.98 -12.47 -7.17
CA SER A 642 -3.64 -12.39 -7.76
C SER A 642 -3.16 -13.74 -8.27
N VAL A 643 -2.68 -13.80 -9.49
CA VAL A 643 -2.01 -14.98 -10.06
C VAL A 643 -0.57 -15.14 -9.56
N VAL A 644 0.04 -14.08 -9.03
CA VAL A 644 1.46 -14.06 -8.64
C VAL A 644 1.84 -15.17 -7.64
N PRO A 645 1.10 -15.40 -6.55
CA PRO A 645 1.44 -16.49 -5.62
C PRO A 645 1.42 -17.86 -6.27
N TYR A 646 0.48 -18.11 -7.18
CA TYR A 646 0.38 -19.38 -7.90
C TYR A 646 1.54 -19.56 -8.87
N MET A 647 1.97 -18.48 -9.53
CA MET A 647 3.18 -18.50 -10.38
C MET A 647 4.44 -18.82 -9.55
N ARG A 648 4.56 -18.23 -8.35
CA ARG A 648 5.65 -18.55 -7.41
C ARG A 648 5.64 -20.02 -6.99
N MET A 649 4.47 -20.55 -6.56
CA MET A 649 4.33 -21.95 -6.19
C MET A 649 4.68 -22.89 -7.35
N ALA A 650 4.23 -22.59 -8.56
CA ALA A 650 4.56 -23.39 -9.74
C ALA A 650 6.07 -23.39 -10.01
N GLY A 651 6.75 -22.25 -9.87
CA GLY A 651 8.20 -22.16 -9.96
C GLY A 651 8.91 -23.04 -8.92
N VAL A 652 8.44 -23.05 -7.68
CA VAL A 652 8.99 -23.89 -6.60
C VAL A 652 8.80 -25.39 -6.92
N HIS A 653 7.60 -25.79 -7.35
CA HIS A 653 7.33 -27.17 -7.76
C HIS A 653 8.22 -27.60 -8.95
N ALA A 654 8.43 -26.71 -9.93
CA ALA A 654 9.30 -26.99 -11.07
C ALA A 654 10.78 -27.15 -10.66
N ILE A 655 11.29 -26.33 -9.73
CA ILE A 655 12.65 -26.48 -9.17
C ILE A 655 12.79 -27.79 -8.40
N ALA A 656 11.72 -28.21 -7.71
CA ALA A 656 11.67 -29.49 -6.99
C ALA A 656 11.40 -30.69 -7.92
N ASN A 657 11.37 -30.52 -9.25
CA ASN A 657 11.03 -31.52 -10.27
C ASN A 657 9.63 -32.14 -10.11
N LYS A 658 8.69 -31.43 -9.46
CA LYS A 658 7.29 -31.81 -9.29
C LYS A 658 6.43 -31.15 -10.38
N PHE A 659 6.55 -31.62 -11.59
CA PHE A 659 5.98 -30.95 -12.77
C PHE A 659 4.45 -31.04 -12.84
N ASP A 660 3.86 -32.11 -12.34
CA ASP A 660 2.39 -32.27 -12.31
C ASP A 660 1.75 -31.32 -11.32
N GLU A 661 2.35 -31.15 -10.14
CA GLU A 661 1.92 -30.17 -9.15
C GLU A 661 2.11 -28.73 -9.64
N ALA A 662 3.21 -28.47 -10.36
CA ALA A 662 3.43 -27.17 -10.99
C ALA A 662 2.31 -26.86 -12.02
N ALA A 663 1.95 -27.84 -12.87
CA ALA A 663 0.88 -27.68 -13.82
C ALA A 663 -0.49 -27.49 -13.16
N ALA A 664 -0.77 -28.21 -12.06
CA ALA A 664 -2.02 -28.05 -11.30
C ALA A 664 -2.16 -26.63 -10.73
N VAL A 665 -1.08 -26.07 -10.20
CA VAL A 665 -1.07 -24.72 -9.65
C VAL A 665 -1.22 -23.65 -10.76
N LEU A 666 -0.59 -23.86 -11.94
CA LEU A 666 -0.76 -22.95 -13.08
C LEU A 666 -2.20 -22.97 -13.62
N ARG A 667 -2.89 -24.13 -13.61
CA ARG A 667 -4.31 -24.19 -13.96
C ARG A 667 -5.17 -23.36 -13.01
N LYS A 668 -4.88 -23.38 -11.69
CA LYS A 668 -5.55 -22.49 -10.73
C LYS A 668 -5.30 -20.99 -11.04
N ALA A 669 -4.08 -20.65 -11.49
CA ALA A 669 -3.81 -19.30 -11.94
C ALA A 669 -4.68 -18.89 -13.14
N LEU A 670 -4.93 -19.83 -14.07
CA LEU A 670 -5.81 -19.60 -15.24
C LEU A 670 -7.31 -19.60 -14.89
N GLU A 671 -7.74 -20.28 -13.81
CA GLU A 671 -9.11 -20.13 -13.27
C GLU A 671 -9.36 -18.70 -12.80
N LEU A 672 -8.36 -18.06 -12.20
CA LEU A 672 -8.45 -16.65 -11.76
C LEU A 672 -8.31 -15.66 -12.92
N LYS A 673 -7.39 -15.94 -13.84
CA LYS A 673 -7.10 -15.08 -14.99
C LYS A 673 -6.85 -15.94 -16.23
N PRO A 674 -7.92 -16.25 -17.00
CA PRO A 674 -7.86 -17.14 -18.16
C PRO A 674 -6.89 -16.69 -19.27
N ASP A 675 -6.60 -15.41 -19.31
CA ASP A 675 -5.70 -14.79 -20.28
C ASP A 675 -4.29 -14.50 -19.73
N SER A 676 -3.91 -15.06 -18.57
CA SER A 676 -2.55 -14.91 -18.04
C SER A 676 -1.53 -15.57 -18.97
N LEU A 677 -0.79 -14.74 -19.73
CA LEU A 677 0.22 -15.20 -20.66
C LEU A 677 1.33 -16.00 -19.98
N GLU A 678 1.75 -15.56 -18.78
CA GLU A 678 2.80 -16.23 -18.00
C GLU A 678 2.38 -17.63 -17.59
N ALA A 679 1.13 -17.80 -17.13
CA ALA A 679 0.62 -19.11 -16.72
C ALA A 679 0.45 -20.05 -17.96
N GLN A 680 -0.03 -19.51 -19.07
CA GLN A 680 -0.16 -20.26 -20.32
C GLN A 680 1.21 -20.71 -20.84
N ARG A 681 2.23 -19.84 -20.80
CA ARG A 681 3.62 -20.18 -21.16
C ARG A 681 4.18 -21.26 -20.25
N GLY A 682 4.02 -21.10 -18.93
CA GLY A 682 4.47 -22.12 -17.98
C GLY A 682 3.87 -23.49 -18.23
N LEU A 683 2.56 -23.58 -18.55
CA LEU A 683 1.91 -24.82 -18.92
C LEU A 683 2.43 -25.40 -20.22
N ALA A 684 2.68 -24.59 -21.24
CA ALA A 684 3.25 -25.05 -22.50
C ALA A 684 4.68 -25.61 -22.31
N GLU A 685 5.51 -24.93 -21.50
CA GLU A 685 6.86 -25.40 -21.16
C GLU A 685 6.85 -26.73 -20.38
N LEU A 686 5.93 -26.87 -19.40
CA LEU A 686 5.77 -28.10 -18.62
C LEU A 686 5.25 -29.25 -19.52
N ALA A 687 4.32 -28.95 -20.42
CA ALA A 687 3.82 -29.95 -21.40
C ALA A 687 4.96 -30.48 -22.30
N LEU A 688 5.87 -29.60 -22.73
CA LEU A 688 7.07 -30.03 -23.49
C LEU A 688 8.00 -30.92 -22.65
N ARG A 689 8.23 -30.57 -21.38
CA ARG A 689 9.05 -31.40 -20.47
C ARG A 689 8.44 -32.79 -20.24
N ASN A 690 7.12 -32.87 -20.21
CA ASN A 690 6.36 -34.13 -20.06
C ASN A 690 6.15 -34.83 -21.43
N ASN A 691 6.83 -34.41 -22.50
CA ASN A 691 6.65 -34.90 -23.88
C ASN A 691 5.20 -34.84 -24.42
N SER A 692 4.34 -34.00 -23.82
CA SER A 692 2.96 -33.79 -24.29
C SER A 692 2.91 -32.65 -25.30
N MET A 693 3.30 -32.95 -26.54
CA MET A 693 3.30 -31.99 -27.66
C MET A 693 1.90 -31.43 -27.93
N ALA A 694 0.87 -32.25 -27.82
CA ALA A 694 -0.52 -31.86 -28.11
C ALA A 694 -0.98 -30.77 -27.13
N ASP A 695 -0.67 -30.91 -25.82
CA ASP A 695 -1.03 -29.92 -24.79
C ASP A 695 -0.25 -28.62 -24.98
N ALA A 696 1.04 -28.70 -25.31
CA ALA A 696 1.85 -27.54 -25.60
C ALA A 696 1.28 -26.73 -26.78
N LEU A 697 0.93 -27.40 -27.89
CA LEU A 697 0.31 -26.75 -29.05
C LEU A 697 -1.08 -26.18 -28.71
N ALA A 698 -1.91 -26.93 -27.98
CA ALA A 698 -3.21 -26.43 -27.53
C ALA A 698 -3.09 -25.12 -26.76
N MET A 699 -2.09 -24.99 -25.88
CA MET A 699 -1.80 -23.74 -25.17
C MET A 699 -1.42 -22.59 -26.12
N THR A 700 -0.54 -22.85 -27.11
CA THR A 700 -0.15 -21.81 -28.05
C THR A 700 -1.33 -21.35 -28.92
N HIS A 701 -2.18 -22.27 -29.36
CA HIS A 701 -3.40 -21.96 -30.13
C HIS A 701 -4.41 -21.15 -29.27
N ASN A 702 -4.51 -21.44 -27.97
CA ASN A 702 -5.34 -20.65 -27.06
C ASN A 702 -4.82 -19.21 -26.95
N ILE A 703 -3.50 -19.03 -26.81
CA ILE A 703 -2.87 -17.70 -26.81
C ILE A 703 -3.16 -16.95 -28.12
N GLN A 704 -3.06 -17.63 -29.29
CA GLN A 704 -3.37 -17.03 -30.58
C GLN A 704 -4.83 -16.59 -30.69
N LYS A 705 -5.76 -17.41 -30.18
CA LYS A 705 -7.19 -17.08 -30.16
C LYS A 705 -7.49 -15.86 -29.29
N GLN A 706 -6.85 -15.76 -28.13
CA GLN A 706 -7.05 -14.64 -27.21
C GLN A 706 -6.33 -13.37 -27.69
N ARG A 707 -5.20 -13.52 -28.41
CA ARG A 707 -4.32 -12.45 -28.90
C ARG A 707 -4.01 -12.57 -30.39
N PRO A 708 -5.03 -12.50 -31.28
CA PRO A 708 -4.86 -12.80 -32.71
C PRO A 708 -3.99 -11.78 -33.45
N LYS A 709 -3.83 -10.55 -32.87
CA LYS A 709 -3.00 -9.48 -33.47
C LYS A 709 -1.57 -9.47 -32.94
N GLU A 710 -1.27 -10.24 -31.88
CA GLU A 710 0.04 -10.29 -31.27
C GLU A 710 0.87 -11.45 -31.80
N PRO A 711 2.20 -11.31 -31.94
CA PRO A 711 3.07 -12.34 -32.47
C PRO A 711 3.32 -13.50 -31.51
N ILE A 712 3.09 -13.30 -30.19
CA ILE A 712 3.60 -14.19 -29.13
C ILE A 712 3.10 -15.63 -29.24
N GLY A 713 1.79 -15.86 -29.51
CA GLY A 713 1.23 -17.21 -29.64
C GLY A 713 1.82 -17.98 -30.80
N PHE A 714 2.05 -17.28 -31.93
CA PHE A 714 2.66 -17.86 -33.12
C PHE A 714 4.16 -18.13 -32.97
N MET A 715 4.86 -17.25 -32.23
CA MET A 715 6.27 -17.50 -31.89
C MET A 715 6.41 -18.74 -31.00
N MET A 716 5.56 -18.87 -29.97
CA MET A 716 5.57 -20.04 -29.09
C MET A 716 5.23 -21.34 -29.84
N GLU A 717 4.28 -21.31 -30.77
CA GLU A 717 3.98 -22.45 -31.64
C GLU A 717 5.21 -22.87 -32.43
N GLY A 718 5.93 -21.92 -33.04
CA GLY A 718 7.19 -22.20 -33.73
C GLY A 718 8.23 -22.81 -32.79
N ASP A 719 8.41 -22.29 -31.57
CA ASP A 719 9.33 -22.85 -30.58
C ASP A 719 8.96 -24.29 -30.17
N VAL A 720 7.67 -24.58 -29.96
CA VAL A 720 7.15 -25.92 -29.67
C VAL A 720 7.42 -26.88 -30.85
N LEU A 721 7.17 -26.45 -32.08
CA LEU A 721 7.38 -27.28 -33.30
C LEU A 721 8.87 -27.56 -33.55
N ILE A 722 9.77 -26.63 -33.16
CA ILE A 722 11.22 -26.89 -33.22
C ILE A 722 11.61 -28.01 -32.25
N PHE A 723 11.04 -28.05 -31.06
CA PHE A 723 11.27 -29.13 -30.10
C PHE A 723 10.87 -30.52 -30.74
N ALA A 724 9.79 -30.54 -31.51
CA ALA A 724 9.33 -31.70 -32.25
C ALA A 724 10.12 -31.98 -33.53
N LYS A 725 11.13 -31.18 -33.86
CA LYS A 725 11.87 -31.24 -35.15
C LYS A 725 11.00 -31.01 -36.39
N LYS A 726 9.81 -30.41 -36.24
CA LYS A 726 8.88 -30.07 -37.32
C LYS A 726 9.23 -28.71 -37.91
N TYR A 727 10.38 -28.59 -38.53
CA TYR A 727 11.00 -27.33 -38.91
C TYR A 727 10.19 -26.53 -39.94
N ASP A 728 9.52 -27.21 -40.92
CA ASP A 728 8.73 -26.52 -41.93
C ASP A 728 7.43 -25.92 -41.37
N GLU A 729 6.79 -26.64 -40.42
CA GLU A 729 5.64 -26.13 -39.70
C GLU A 729 6.06 -24.95 -38.79
N ALA A 730 7.20 -25.07 -38.09
CA ALA A 730 7.76 -24.01 -37.25
C ALA A 730 8.05 -22.72 -38.04
N LEU A 731 8.57 -22.87 -39.28
CA LEU A 731 8.85 -21.74 -40.17
C LEU A 731 7.55 -20.99 -40.53
N LYS A 732 6.47 -21.74 -40.84
CA LYS A 732 5.15 -21.16 -41.11
C LYS A 732 4.61 -20.39 -39.88
N ALA A 733 4.75 -20.94 -38.68
CA ALA A 733 4.33 -20.27 -37.45
C ALA A 733 5.12 -18.97 -37.22
N TYR A 734 6.44 -18.97 -37.45
CA TYR A 734 7.24 -17.74 -37.36
C TYR A 734 6.92 -16.74 -38.48
N GLN A 735 6.55 -17.17 -39.68
CA GLN A 735 6.06 -16.29 -40.74
C GLN A 735 4.79 -15.55 -40.29
N LEU A 736 3.83 -16.29 -39.69
CA LEU A 736 2.61 -15.69 -39.13
C LEU A 736 2.92 -14.74 -37.99
N ALA A 737 3.92 -15.04 -37.17
CA ALA A 737 4.39 -14.11 -36.12
C ALA A 737 4.98 -12.82 -36.72
N ARG A 738 5.83 -12.96 -37.75
CA ARG A 738 6.43 -11.83 -38.49
C ARG A 738 5.36 -10.93 -39.12
N ASP A 739 4.32 -11.53 -39.74
CA ASP A 739 3.24 -10.73 -40.35
C ASP A 739 2.50 -9.84 -39.36
N ARG A 740 2.53 -10.19 -38.06
CA ARG A 740 1.98 -9.39 -36.93
C ARG A 740 2.98 -8.38 -36.38
N ALA A 741 4.27 -8.65 -36.51
CA ALA A 741 5.34 -7.77 -36.05
C ALA A 741 6.46 -7.73 -37.12
N PRO A 742 6.23 -7.08 -38.26
CA PRO A 742 7.12 -7.12 -39.41
C PRO A 742 8.52 -6.54 -39.17
N ASN A 743 8.66 -5.68 -38.17
CA ASN A 743 9.95 -5.05 -37.82
C ASN A 743 10.65 -5.74 -36.64
N SER A 744 10.21 -6.92 -36.21
CA SER A 744 10.76 -7.59 -35.04
C SER A 744 12.06 -8.34 -35.36
N THR A 745 13.19 -7.74 -34.92
CA THR A 745 14.52 -8.39 -35.00
C THR A 745 14.52 -9.79 -34.35
N GLY A 746 13.83 -9.95 -33.20
CA GLY A 746 13.78 -11.23 -32.47
C GLY A 746 13.15 -12.36 -33.32
N ILE A 747 12.08 -12.07 -34.06
CA ILE A 747 11.43 -13.06 -34.95
C ILE A 747 12.34 -13.35 -36.14
N ALA A 748 12.95 -12.34 -36.71
CA ALA A 748 13.87 -12.53 -37.85
C ALA A 748 15.07 -13.42 -37.46
N LEU A 749 15.66 -13.21 -36.29
CA LEU A 749 16.74 -14.03 -35.75
C LEU A 749 16.29 -15.49 -35.54
N LYS A 750 15.08 -15.71 -34.99
CA LYS A 750 14.52 -17.06 -34.83
C LYS A 750 14.30 -17.75 -36.17
N MET A 751 13.79 -17.04 -37.19
CA MET A 751 13.59 -17.57 -38.53
C MET A 751 14.92 -17.95 -39.17
N HIS A 752 15.92 -17.06 -39.15
CA HIS A 752 17.26 -17.33 -39.66
C HIS A 752 17.90 -18.54 -38.95
N GLY A 753 17.89 -18.56 -37.60
CA GLY A 753 18.42 -19.70 -36.83
C GLY A 753 17.71 -21.02 -37.12
N LEU A 754 16.39 -20.98 -37.36
CA LEU A 754 15.63 -22.17 -37.76
C LEU A 754 16.04 -22.70 -39.16
N LEU A 755 16.25 -21.81 -40.14
CA LEU A 755 16.72 -22.20 -41.47
C LEU A 755 18.11 -22.85 -41.41
N ILE A 756 19.03 -22.29 -40.61
CA ILE A 756 20.33 -22.92 -40.34
C ILE A 756 20.16 -24.32 -39.74
N ARG A 757 19.37 -24.41 -38.66
CA ARG A 757 19.14 -25.67 -37.92
C ARG A 757 18.48 -26.76 -38.75
N SER A 758 17.66 -26.38 -39.74
CA SER A 758 16.99 -27.29 -40.67
C SER A 758 17.85 -27.68 -41.88
N GLY A 759 19.11 -27.23 -41.93
CA GLY A 759 20.04 -27.52 -43.05
C GLY A 759 19.79 -26.67 -44.31
N LYS A 760 18.89 -25.69 -44.28
CA LYS A 760 18.51 -24.83 -45.41
C LYS A 760 19.40 -23.58 -45.46
N ARG A 761 20.70 -23.78 -45.59
CA ARG A 761 21.71 -22.69 -45.48
C ARG A 761 21.50 -21.61 -46.53
N ALA A 762 21.29 -21.97 -47.79
CA ALA A 762 21.07 -21.01 -48.86
C ALA A 762 19.83 -20.14 -48.65
N ASP A 763 18.76 -20.72 -48.07
CA ASP A 763 17.56 -19.96 -47.69
C ASP A 763 17.81 -19.02 -46.51
N ALA A 764 18.64 -19.41 -45.55
CA ALA A 764 19.04 -18.56 -44.42
C ALA A 764 19.83 -17.33 -44.89
N ASP A 765 20.82 -17.54 -45.80
CA ASP A 765 21.64 -16.47 -46.36
C ASP A 765 20.78 -15.50 -47.17
N LYS A 766 19.90 -16.02 -48.02
CA LYS A 766 18.93 -15.22 -48.78
C LYS A 766 17.98 -14.44 -47.87
N PHE A 767 17.50 -15.06 -46.81
CA PHE A 767 16.65 -14.40 -45.83
C PHE A 767 17.40 -13.25 -45.13
N ALA A 768 18.65 -13.48 -44.69
CA ALA A 768 19.46 -12.48 -44.05
C ALA A 768 19.72 -11.25 -44.95
N GLU A 769 20.01 -11.49 -46.23
CA GLU A 769 20.18 -10.42 -47.20
C GLU A 769 18.88 -9.66 -47.42
N THR A 770 17.77 -10.34 -47.64
CA THR A 770 16.45 -9.73 -47.85
C THR A 770 16.06 -8.88 -46.61
N TRP A 771 16.26 -9.43 -45.41
CA TRP A 771 15.95 -8.69 -44.19
C TRP A 771 16.81 -7.44 -44.03
N THR A 772 18.10 -7.57 -44.20
CA THR A 772 19.05 -6.47 -44.06
C THR A 772 18.75 -5.33 -45.05
N ASN A 773 18.32 -5.65 -46.27
CA ASN A 773 17.95 -4.66 -47.28
C ASN A 773 16.61 -3.97 -46.95
N ALA A 774 15.64 -4.71 -46.45
CA ALA A 774 14.34 -4.19 -46.03
C ALA A 774 14.43 -3.36 -44.73
N HIS A 775 15.38 -3.71 -43.85
CA HIS A 775 15.55 -3.08 -42.51
C HIS A 775 16.99 -2.55 -42.36
N PRO A 776 17.41 -1.54 -43.11
CA PRO A 776 18.80 -1.04 -43.10
C PRO A 776 19.26 -0.48 -41.76
N LYS A 777 18.32 -0.08 -40.90
CA LYS A 777 18.58 0.44 -39.55
C LYS A 777 18.57 -0.65 -38.46
N ASP A 778 18.31 -1.91 -38.77
CA ASP A 778 18.32 -3.03 -37.81
C ASP A 778 19.78 -3.45 -37.52
N LEU A 779 20.44 -2.65 -36.67
CA LEU A 779 21.82 -2.87 -36.26
C LEU A 779 21.98 -4.14 -35.43
N ALA A 780 20.95 -4.53 -34.67
CA ALA A 780 20.98 -5.72 -33.84
C ALA A 780 20.98 -7.01 -34.69
N PHE A 781 20.17 -7.06 -35.75
CA PHE A 781 20.21 -8.18 -36.68
C PHE A 781 21.56 -8.29 -37.39
N LYS A 782 22.09 -7.17 -37.91
CA LYS A 782 23.42 -7.15 -38.55
C LYS A 782 24.52 -7.60 -37.58
N GLY A 783 24.51 -7.13 -36.34
CA GLY A 783 25.46 -7.54 -35.33
C GLY A 783 25.42 -9.06 -35.04
N ALA A 784 24.21 -9.61 -34.96
CA ALA A 784 24.02 -11.05 -34.79
C ALA A 784 24.51 -11.86 -36.02
N MET A 785 24.25 -11.38 -37.23
CA MET A 785 24.75 -12.04 -38.45
C MET A 785 26.30 -12.01 -38.52
N GLY A 786 26.92 -10.88 -38.09
CA GLY A 786 28.36 -10.77 -37.97
C GLY A 786 28.93 -11.77 -36.94
N ALA A 787 28.29 -11.92 -35.79
CA ALA A 787 28.68 -12.88 -34.76
C ALA A 787 28.54 -14.35 -35.25
N ASN A 788 27.46 -14.67 -35.91
CA ASN A 788 27.26 -15.99 -36.54
C ASN A 788 28.37 -16.28 -37.59
N ALA A 789 28.72 -15.31 -38.39
CA ALA A 789 29.80 -15.43 -39.38
C ALA A 789 31.18 -15.67 -38.73
N ILE A 790 31.46 -15.03 -37.53
CA ILE A 790 32.69 -15.34 -36.77
C ILE A 790 32.66 -16.82 -36.33
N SER A 791 31.53 -17.29 -35.77
CA SER A 791 31.44 -18.68 -35.27
C SER A 791 31.62 -19.72 -36.39
N GLU A 792 31.31 -19.34 -37.60
CA GLU A 792 31.46 -20.16 -38.80
C GLU A 792 32.81 -20.01 -39.50
N GLY A 793 33.70 -19.17 -38.99
CA GLY A 793 34.98 -18.86 -39.60
C GLY A 793 34.93 -17.97 -40.83
N ASN A 794 33.77 -17.42 -41.19
CA ASN A 794 33.58 -16.53 -42.35
C ASN A 794 33.88 -15.06 -41.94
N PHE A 795 35.16 -14.78 -41.76
CA PHE A 795 35.61 -13.47 -41.26
C PHE A 795 35.33 -12.31 -42.21
N ALA A 796 35.33 -12.58 -43.51
CA ALA A 796 35.01 -11.57 -44.54
C ALA A 796 33.52 -11.14 -44.46
N LEU A 797 32.62 -12.07 -44.26
CA LEU A 797 31.20 -11.78 -44.02
C LEU A 797 30.98 -11.05 -42.69
N ALA A 798 31.68 -11.48 -41.63
CA ALA A 798 31.63 -10.85 -40.35
C ALA A 798 32.09 -9.37 -40.39
N GLU A 799 33.23 -9.09 -41.06
CA GLU A 799 33.73 -7.76 -41.31
C GLU A 799 32.70 -6.87 -42.00
N ARG A 800 32.06 -7.40 -43.09
CA ARG A 800 31.04 -6.66 -43.82
C ARG A 800 29.87 -6.19 -42.94
N TYR A 801 29.38 -7.05 -42.10
CA TYR A 801 28.29 -6.72 -41.18
C TYR A 801 28.75 -5.76 -40.07
N PHE A 802 29.88 -6.01 -39.41
CA PHE A 802 30.38 -5.17 -38.35
C PHE A 802 30.79 -3.78 -38.81
N ARG A 803 31.33 -3.61 -40.00
CA ARG A 803 31.59 -2.28 -40.57
C ARG A 803 30.29 -1.47 -40.75
N GLN A 804 29.18 -2.12 -41.19
CA GLN A 804 27.90 -1.43 -41.30
C GLN A 804 27.38 -0.99 -39.94
N VAL A 805 27.50 -1.85 -38.89
CA VAL A 805 27.08 -1.49 -37.54
C VAL A 805 27.97 -0.39 -36.95
N ASN A 806 29.31 -0.53 -37.15
CA ASN A 806 30.26 0.46 -36.65
C ASN A 806 30.11 1.85 -37.29
N ALA A 807 29.71 1.91 -38.57
CA ALA A 807 29.44 3.18 -39.24
C ALA A 807 28.24 3.93 -38.64
N ALA A 808 27.22 3.18 -38.18
CA ALA A 808 26.01 3.75 -37.59
C ALA A 808 26.12 3.96 -36.06
N ALA A 809 26.95 3.15 -35.40
CA ALA A 809 27.17 3.18 -33.96
C ALA A 809 28.67 3.02 -33.64
N PRO A 810 29.46 4.07 -33.88
CA PRO A 810 30.91 3.99 -33.82
C PRO A 810 31.48 3.78 -32.42
N ASP A 811 30.68 4.05 -31.37
CA ASP A 811 31.10 3.90 -29.99
C ASP A 811 30.59 2.59 -29.33
N ASN A 812 30.13 1.64 -30.15
CA ASN A 812 29.76 0.33 -29.65
C ASN A 812 30.99 -0.57 -29.47
N VAL A 813 31.43 -0.67 -28.22
CA VAL A 813 32.65 -1.37 -27.80
C VAL A 813 32.65 -2.84 -28.23
N VAL A 814 31.48 -3.53 -28.13
CA VAL A 814 31.35 -4.95 -28.53
C VAL A 814 31.56 -5.11 -30.03
N ILE A 815 30.99 -4.21 -30.82
CA ILE A 815 31.13 -4.23 -32.28
C ILE A 815 32.56 -3.89 -32.68
N LEU A 816 33.21 -2.92 -32.03
CA LEU A 816 34.64 -2.62 -32.27
C LEU A 816 35.52 -3.83 -32.00
N ASN A 817 35.30 -4.54 -30.89
CA ASN A 817 36.03 -5.75 -30.53
C ASN A 817 35.84 -6.86 -31.61
N ASN A 818 34.58 -7.14 -31.96
CA ASN A 818 34.29 -8.19 -32.95
C ASN A 818 34.75 -7.86 -34.36
N LEU A 819 34.71 -6.57 -34.74
CA LEU A 819 35.29 -6.08 -36.00
C LEU A 819 36.82 -6.28 -35.98
N SER A 820 37.48 -5.91 -34.89
CA SER A 820 38.91 -6.09 -34.75
C SER A 820 39.32 -7.56 -34.86
N TRP A 821 38.58 -8.45 -34.24
CA TRP A 821 38.80 -9.89 -34.35
C TRP A 821 38.63 -10.40 -35.77
N ALA A 822 37.55 -10.00 -36.48
CA ALA A 822 37.30 -10.40 -37.87
C ALA A 822 38.42 -9.91 -38.81
N LEU A 823 38.87 -8.65 -38.63
CA LEU A 823 39.97 -8.07 -39.36
C LEU A 823 41.34 -8.78 -39.05
N TYR A 824 41.59 -9.06 -37.77
CA TYR A 824 42.78 -9.80 -37.35
C TYR A 824 42.88 -11.20 -38.00
N LYS A 825 41.78 -11.92 -38.01
CA LYS A 825 41.72 -13.27 -38.63
C LYS A 825 41.96 -13.26 -40.13
N GLN A 826 41.79 -12.10 -40.78
CA GLN A 826 42.09 -11.87 -42.21
C GLN A 826 43.49 -11.28 -42.44
N GLY A 827 44.29 -11.06 -41.40
CA GLY A 827 45.61 -10.44 -41.51
C GLY A 827 45.52 -8.93 -41.76
N ASN A 828 44.37 -8.29 -41.63
CA ASN A 828 44.20 -6.86 -41.88
C ASN A 828 44.74 -5.99 -40.73
N LYS A 829 45.66 -5.08 -41.02
CA LYS A 829 46.35 -4.22 -40.04
C LYS A 829 45.39 -3.22 -39.36
N GLU A 830 44.25 -2.89 -39.94
CA GLU A 830 43.21 -2.02 -39.33
C GLU A 830 42.69 -2.59 -38.01
N ALA A 831 42.86 -3.92 -37.78
CA ALA A 831 42.46 -4.58 -36.51
C ALA A 831 43.02 -3.85 -35.28
N LEU A 832 44.29 -3.37 -35.38
CA LEU A 832 44.98 -2.67 -34.29
C LEU A 832 44.26 -1.35 -33.92
N ILE A 833 43.84 -0.55 -34.92
CA ILE A 833 43.16 0.72 -34.71
C ILE A 833 41.87 0.54 -33.94
N HIS A 834 41.05 -0.43 -34.35
CA HIS A 834 39.75 -0.67 -33.77
C HIS A 834 39.85 -1.27 -32.33
N VAL A 835 40.80 -2.18 -32.10
CA VAL A 835 41.00 -2.76 -30.77
C VAL A 835 41.57 -1.77 -29.76
N GLU A 836 42.50 -0.88 -30.17
CA GLU A 836 43.03 0.15 -29.29
C GLU A 836 41.92 1.14 -28.88
N ARG A 837 41.01 1.47 -29.79
CA ARG A 837 39.84 2.26 -29.47
C ARG A 837 38.92 1.53 -28.49
N ALA A 838 38.63 0.24 -28.70
CA ALA A 838 37.84 -0.56 -27.80
C ALA A 838 38.44 -0.66 -26.38
N VAL A 839 39.77 -0.85 -26.27
CA VAL A 839 40.50 -0.84 -24.99
C VAL A 839 40.42 0.53 -24.30
N GLY A 840 40.54 1.63 -25.07
CA GLY A 840 40.42 3.00 -24.53
C GLY A 840 39.05 3.27 -23.95
N MET A 841 37.97 2.71 -24.54
CA MET A 841 36.59 2.87 -24.09
C MET A 841 36.20 1.91 -22.96
N ALA A 842 36.80 0.72 -22.89
CA ALA A 842 36.50 -0.29 -21.88
C ALA A 842 37.81 -0.96 -21.36
N PRO A 843 38.63 -0.21 -20.63
CA PRO A 843 39.96 -0.65 -20.21
C PRO A 843 39.96 -1.81 -19.21
N ASP A 844 38.82 -2.14 -18.61
CA ASP A 844 38.67 -3.22 -17.62
C ASP A 844 37.75 -4.36 -18.14
N ASN A 845 37.57 -4.46 -19.46
CA ASN A 845 36.86 -5.59 -20.06
C ASN A 845 37.83 -6.69 -20.49
N ALA A 846 37.77 -7.84 -19.79
CA ALA A 846 38.73 -8.94 -19.98
C ALA A 846 38.69 -9.52 -21.41
N ASP A 847 37.53 -9.62 -22.08
CA ASP A 847 37.42 -10.16 -23.44
C ASP A 847 38.05 -9.23 -24.48
N ILE A 848 37.91 -7.90 -24.29
CA ILE A 848 38.54 -6.89 -25.16
C ILE A 848 40.06 -6.88 -24.97
N LEU A 849 40.52 -6.99 -23.72
CA LEU A 849 41.93 -7.06 -23.41
C LEU A 849 42.56 -8.33 -23.99
N ASP A 850 41.86 -9.47 -23.97
CA ASP A 850 42.34 -10.71 -24.58
C ASP A 850 42.44 -10.59 -26.11
N THR A 851 41.38 -10.03 -26.74
CA THR A 851 41.41 -9.72 -28.20
C THR A 851 42.57 -8.79 -28.55
N ALA A 852 42.79 -7.75 -27.72
CA ALA A 852 43.89 -6.81 -27.91
C ALA A 852 45.25 -7.49 -27.77
N ALA A 853 45.40 -8.43 -26.83
CA ALA A 853 46.64 -9.19 -26.65
C ALA A 853 47.00 -9.99 -27.92
N HIS A 854 46.06 -10.65 -28.53
CA HIS A 854 46.27 -11.38 -29.79
C HIS A 854 46.67 -10.45 -30.95
N ILE A 855 45.99 -9.31 -31.11
CA ILE A 855 46.22 -8.35 -32.19
C ILE A 855 47.59 -7.63 -32.02
N LEU A 856 47.93 -7.23 -30.81
CA LEU A 856 49.20 -6.60 -30.47
C LEU A 856 50.36 -7.56 -30.71
N ALA A 857 50.21 -8.84 -30.33
CA ALA A 857 51.24 -9.85 -30.58
C ALA A 857 51.46 -10.05 -32.09
N ALA A 858 50.44 -10.11 -32.90
CA ALA A 858 50.55 -10.20 -34.33
C ALA A 858 51.17 -8.92 -34.97
N ALA A 859 50.99 -7.78 -34.33
CA ALA A 859 51.61 -6.52 -34.71
C ALA A 859 53.08 -6.37 -34.21
N GLY A 860 53.66 -7.42 -33.59
CA GLY A 860 55.03 -7.43 -33.04
C GLY A 860 55.18 -6.71 -31.72
N GLN A 861 54.12 -6.27 -31.07
CA GLN A 861 54.14 -5.49 -29.81
C GLN A 861 53.99 -6.43 -28.59
N LEU A 862 54.86 -7.48 -28.51
CA LEU A 862 54.80 -8.54 -27.48
C LEU A 862 54.75 -8.03 -26.03
N PRO A 863 55.50 -6.99 -25.60
CA PRO A 863 55.38 -6.52 -24.22
C PRO A 863 53.99 -5.99 -23.87
N ARG A 864 53.40 -5.19 -24.75
CA ARG A 864 52.03 -4.67 -24.59
C ARG A 864 50.98 -5.80 -24.63
N ALA A 865 51.17 -6.78 -25.53
CA ALA A 865 50.31 -7.97 -25.60
C ALA A 865 50.27 -8.73 -24.27
N GLN A 866 51.43 -8.97 -23.68
CA GLN A 866 51.54 -9.63 -22.37
C GLN A 866 50.91 -8.81 -21.24
N GLU A 867 51.04 -7.48 -21.28
CA GLU A 867 50.38 -6.60 -20.31
C GLU A 867 48.85 -6.75 -20.37
N MET A 868 48.26 -6.67 -21.59
CA MET A 868 46.80 -6.86 -21.79
C MET A 868 46.33 -8.24 -21.32
N ALA A 869 47.08 -9.31 -21.68
CA ALA A 869 46.76 -10.66 -21.28
C ALA A 869 46.83 -10.87 -19.75
N ARG A 870 47.85 -10.29 -19.06
CA ARG A 870 47.94 -10.31 -17.59
C ARG A 870 46.74 -9.59 -16.95
N LYS A 871 46.37 -8.43 -17.50
CA LYS A 871 45.23 -7.66 -17.00
C LYS A 871 43.92 -8.43 -17.21
N ALA A 872 43.70 -9.04 -18.38
CA ALA A 872 42.54 -9.90 -18.64
C ALA A 872 42.44 -11.06 -17.65
N MET A 873 43.55 -11.77 -17.43
CA MET A 873 43.66 -12.84 -16.43
C MET A 873 43.37 -12.36 -15.00
N SER A 874 43.84 -11.17 -14.61
CA SER A 874 43.61 -10.62 -13.27
C SER A 874 42.17 -10.25 -13.01
N LEU A 875 41.43 -9.81 -14.05
CA LEU A 875 40.02 -9.46 -13.98
C LEU A 875 39.09 -10.69 -13.89
N GLN A 876 39.47 -11.80 -14.52
CA GLN A 876 38.71 -13.06 -14.53
C GLN A 876 39.64 -14.27 -14.33
N PRO A 877 40.18 -14.49 -13.11
CA PRO A 877 41.18 -15.52 -12.83
C PRO A 877 40.66 -16.95 -12.97
N GLU A 878 39.37 -17.16 -12.95
CA GLU A 878 38.73 -18.46 -13.15
C GLU A 878 38.68 -18.89 -14.64
N ARG A 879 38.84 -17.95 -15.60
CA ARG A 879 38.83 -18.26 -17.03
C ARG A 879 40.18 -18.73 -17.49
N HIS A 880 40.30 -20.03 -17.64
CA HIS A 880 41.57 -20.71 -18.00
C HIS A 880 42.05 -20.34 -19.41
N GLU A 881 41.16 -19.93 -20.32
CA GLU A 881 41.53 -19.47 -21.67
C GLU A 881 42.49 -18.28 -21.63
N PHE A 882 42.30 -17.32 -20.72
CA PHE A 882 43.15 -16.16 -20.61
C PHE A 882 44.55 -16.53 -20.11
N LYS A 883 44.66 -17.54 -19.21
CA LYS A 883 45.94 -18.09 -18.75
C LYS A 883 46.66 -18.78 -19.91
N VAL A 884 45.97 -19.59 -20.70
CA VAL A 884 46.56 -20.28 -21.86
C VAL A 884 47.03 -19.27 -22.90
N ASN A 885 46.25 -18.20 -23.17
CA ASN A 885 46.67 -17.15 -24.09
C ASN A 885 47.91 -16.39 -23.59
N LEU A 886 47.99 -16.06 -22.30
CA LEU A 886 49.18 -15.47 -21.69
C LEU A 886 50.40 -16.39 -21.82
N ALA A 887 50.24 -17.70 -21.57
CA ALA A 887 51.33 -18.65 -21.70
C ALA A 887 51.85 -18.74 -23.14
N ARG A 888 50.97 -18.70 -24.18
CA ARG A 888 51.40 -18.63 -25.58
C ARG A 888 52.25 -17.39 -25.86
N LEU A 889 51.87 -16.22 -25.35
CA LEU A 889 52.61 -14.97 -25.48
C LEU A 889 53.92 -15.00 -24.74
N GLN A 890 54.02 -15.68 -23.60
CA GLN A 890 55.26 -15.90 -22.86
C GLN A 890 56.21 -16.81 -23.62
N ILE A 891 55.73 -17.90 -24.22
CA ILE A 891 56.50 -18.78 -25.10
C ILE A 891 57.04 -17.98 -26.30
N GLN A 892 56.20 -17.20 -26.95
CA GLN A 892 56.60 -16.37 -28.11
C GLN A 892 57.67 -15.32 -27.77
N ALA A 893 57.66 -14.83 -26.53
CA ALA A 893 58.64 -13.89 -26.01
C ALA A 893 59.91 -14.58 -25.45
N GLY A 894 60.00 -15.93 -25.47
CA GLY A 894 61.09 -16.68 -24.90
C GLY A 894 61.07 -16.91 -23.40
N ASP A 895 60.01 -16.46 -22.71
CA ASP A 895 59.85 -16.67 -21.26
C ASP A 895 59.24 -18.07 -20.98
N LYS A 896 60.09 -19.09 -21.15
CA LYS A 896 59.69 -20.49 -20.94
C LYS A 896 59.35 -20.79 -19.47
N ALA A 897 60.02 -20.14 -18.52
CA ALA A 897 59.79 -20.34 -17.11
C ALA A 897 58.43 -19.78 -16.68
N GLY A 898 58.08 -18.55 -17.12
CA GLY A 898 56.80 -17.93 -16.86
C GLY A 898 55.67 -18.71 -17.52
N ALA A 899 55.84 -19.16 -18.77
CA ALA A 899 54.86 -19.96 -19.48
C ALA A 899 54.56 -21.29 -18.76
N LYS A 900 55.62 -21.98 -18.28
CA LYS A 900 55.46 -23.23 -17.53
C LYS A 900 54.66 -23.03 -16.25
N ALA A 901 54.99 -21.98 -15.47
CA ALA A 901 54.27 -21.66 -14.24
C ALA A 901 52.79 -21.34 -14.50
N THR A 902 52.51 -20.55 -15.53
CA THR A 902 51.12 -20.19 -15.94
C THR A 902 50.33 -21.44 -16.36
N LEU A 903 50.91 -22.33 -17.20
CA LEU A 903 50.24 -23.55 -17.65
C LEU A 903 50.06 -24.58 -16.51
N GLN A 904 50.97 -24.68 -15.57
CA GLN A 904 50.84 -25.54 -14.39
C GLN A 904 49.64 -25.14 -13.54
N SER A 905 49.37 -23.83 -13.41
CA SER A 905 48.19 -23.34 -12.71
C SER A 905 46.85 -23.73 -13.39
N VAL A 906 46.86 -23.93 -14.72
CA VAL A 906 45.70 -24.44 -15.48
C VAL A 906 45.62 -25.97 -15.40
N GLN A 907 46.77 -26.67 -15.40
CA GLN A 907 46.83 -28.14 -15.31
C GLN A 907 46.16 -28.67 -14.04
N GLN A 908 46.23 -27.90 -12.92
CA GLN A 908 45.55 -28.23 -11.67
C GLN A 908 44.02 -28.29 -11.79
N ALA A 909 43.40 -27.63 -12.78
CA ALA A 909 41.99 -27.71 -13.06
C ALA A 909 41.57 -29.08 -13.65
N GLY A 910 42.50 -29.83 -14.20
CA GLY A 910 42.30 -31.18 -14.72
C GLY A 910 41.21 -31.25 -15.81
N LYS A 911 40.43 -32.31 -15.81
CA LYS A 911 39.36 -32.54 -16.81
C LYS A 911 38.24 -31.52 -16.80
N ALA A 912 38.19 -30.62 -15.82
CA ALA A 912 37.20 -29.54 -15.77
C ALA A 912 37.44 -28.45 -16.84
N TYR A 913 38.64 -28.38 -17.40
CA TYR A 913 38.94 -27.49 -18.53
C TYR A 913 38.97 -28.22 -19.85
N GLY A 914 38.10 -27.87 -20.78
CA GLY A 914 37.98 -28.56 -22.10
C GLY A 914 39.24 -28.46 -22.99
N GLY A 915 40.14 -27.46 -22.73
CA GLY A 915 41.40 -27.26 -23.43
C GLY A 915 42.62 -27.98 -22.81
N GLN A 916 42.41 -28.92 -21.87
CA GLN A 916 43.50 -29.58 -21.15
C GLN A 916 44.55 -30.26 -22.04
N ALA A 917 44.11 -30.90 -23.12
CA ALA A 917 45.04 -31.56 -24.05
C ALA A 917 46.02 -30.59 -24.70
N GLU A 918 45.62 -29.38 -24.97
CA GLU A 918 46.47 -28.30 -25.47
C GLU A 918 47.48 -27.85 -24.41
N VAL A 919 47.03 -27.66 -23.18
CA VAL A 919 47.92 -27.31 -22.03
C VAL A 919 49.00 -28.35 -21.85
N ASP A 920 48.62 -29.64 -21.90
CA ASP A 920 49.58 -30.75 -21.75
C ASP A 920 50.56 -30.82 -22.95
N ALA A 921 50.11 -30.50 -24.15
CA ALA A 921 50.98 -30.41 -25.32
C ALA A 921 51.97 -29.25 -25.22
N MET A 922 51.53 -28.06 -24.76
CA MET A 922 52.37 -26.89 -24.56
C MET A 922 53.40 -27.16 -23.48
N LEU A 923 53.06 -27.81 -22.34
CA LEU A 923 53.97 -28.17 -21.29
C LEU A 923 55.03 -29.15 -21.73
N ARG A 924 54.73 -30.11 -22.61
CA ARG A 924 55.69 -31.03 -23.20
C ARG A 924 56.68 -30.37 -24.15
N GLY A 925 56.28 -29.22 -24.75
CA GLY A 925 57.16 -28.49 -25.69
C GLY A 925 58.08 -27.47 -25.03
N LEU A 926 57.92 -27.22 -23.73
CA LEU A 926 58.74 -26.25 -22.93
C LEU A 926 59.94 -26.92 -22.29
#